data_8b18fa6448f492b33040c963ed92e269
#
_entry.id   8b18fa6448f492b33040c963ed92e269
#
_cell.length_a   1.000
_cell.length_b   1.000
_cell.length_c   1.000
_cell.angle_alpha   90.00
_cell.angle_beta   90.00
_cell.angle_gamma   90.00
#
_symmetry.space_group_name_H-M   'P 1'
#
loop_
_entity.id
_entity.type
_entity.pdbx_description
1 polymer ?
#
loop_
_entity_poly.entity_id
_entity_poly.type
_entity_poly.pdbx_seq_one_letter_code
_entity_poly.pdbx_strand_id
1 'polypeptide(L)'
;MGRGPDSWHRYSRSVDCIVLVKQVPDVSNIPEDAWDREKGTLRRGMLDSILNPLDLHALTFADRLSRAGGPGRVVFLTMGPPQAREVLVECLSRVPGEAVLLTDKDFAGADTGATAYSLARAIRRIETEMFGGSRDYFIVSGMQSVDGDTAQVPPQIAEDLGIDHIAYAKGLETEPEVVIRRIASEGVEDVRPLRLPVLVTVTACTDPLYRGFARTRDARSAPLHEWSAKSVGADPSRTGLRGSWTQVYRLFSPSEDRPKTCEFIRNPSELIGKIAARYQSAEPGAGPEADEVYQLDGKEPTYRGEFWVFAECEGDGVRSVSLELLGKSRRLADSLGEKVGAVLPCETAGDRPAQLIAAGADVVYVLEHPMLAAFDPLAHKRAIAALVQDRHPQVMLFGASPLGRELAPRVAYACRSGLTADCTRLEIGDFSKGTTNLTAILKQTRPALGGNVMATIMTKDSPGQMATVRPGVFKVPTPDPGRTGEVVHFPVDLSADDRGLEAVPVESFATKVSIRDAEIVVAGGHGFRSRADFDTYLQPLAAGLGRLLGANTKVAASRMAVEDGFTTHDYQVGQTGQTVQPRLYVAIGISGAVQHITGMQGSEIIVAINKDPKARIFNYADFGIVGDIETVVPDLIRATEGKA
;
A
#
# COMPACT_ATOMS: atom_id res chain seq x y z
N MET A 1 22.76 -25.60 21.41
CA MET A 1 21.95 -26.24 22.47
C MET A 1 20.58 -25.64 22.36
N GLY A 2 19.67 -26.37 21.71
CA GLY A 2 18.30 -25.92 21.42
C GLY A 2 17.49 -25.74 22.70
N ARG A 3 16.92 -24.56 22.89
CA ARG A 3 15.90 -24.35 23.91
C ARG A 3 14.59 -24.95 23.36
N GLY A 4 14.08 -25.97 24.04
CA GLY A 4 12.84 -26.65 23.67
C GLY A 4 11.60 -25.76 23.79
N PRO A 5 10.42 -26.26 23.37
CA PRO A 5 9.15 -25.50 23.28
C PRO A 5 8.59 -24.93 24.58
N ASP A 6 9.22 -25.21 25.72
CA ASP A 6 8.74 -24.78 27.06
C ASP A 6 9.13 -23.34 27.46
N SER A 7 9.69 -22.55 26.56
CA SER A 7 10.13 -21.17 26.88
C SER A 7 8.98 -20.13 26.95
N TRP A 8 7.77 -20.48 26.58
CA TRP A 8 6.63 -19.57 26.35
C TRP A 8 5.78 -19.25 27.58
N HIS A 9 5.94 -19.99 28.68
CA HIS A 9 5.29 -19.65 29.97
C HIS A 9 5.88 -18.40 30.68
N ARG A 10 6.61 -17.51 29.95
CA ARG A 10 7.40 -16.44 30.55
C ARG A 10 6.83 -15.02 30.44
N TYR A 11 5.66 -14.80 29.90
CA TYR A 11 5.03 -13.47 29.96
C TYR A 11 4.38 -13.15 31.31
N SER A 12 4.85 -13.79 32.38
CA SER A 12 4.62 -13.35 33.76
C SER A 12 5.50 -12.15 34.16
N ARG A 13 6.31 -11.61 33.25
CA ARG A 13 7.17 -10.43 33.44
C ARG A 13 6.73 -9.31 32.54
N SER A 14 6.90 -8.05 33.03
CA SER A 14 6.68 -6.85 32.26
C SER A 14 7.44 -6.85 30.94
N VAL A 15 6.81 -6.41 29.84
CA VAL A 15 7.40 -6.31 28.51
C VAL A 15 7.63 -4.85 28.17
N ASP A 16 8.87 -4.52 27.81
CA ASP A 16 9.20 -3.17 27.35
C ASP A 16 8.72 -2.91 25.92
N CYS A 17 8.41 -1.66 25.58
CA CYS A 17 7.93 -1.27 24.26
C CYS A 17 8.69 -0.04 23.73
N ILE A 18 9.07 -0.08 22.46
CA ILE A 18 9.49 1.11 21.70
C ILE A 18 8.36 1.47 20.75
N VAL A 19 7.84 2.69 20.82
CA VAL A 19 6.78 3.16 19.94
C VAL A 19 7.35 4.16 18.94
N LEU A 20 7.32 3.79 17.66
CA LEU A 20 7.74 4.66 16.58
C LEU A 20 6.57 5.59 16.25
N VAL A 21 6.82 6.88 16.28
CA VAL A 21 5.79 7.90 16.01
C VAL A 21 6.34 8.94 15.03
N LYS A 22 5.44 9.56 14.26
CA LYS A 22 5.83 10.54 13.25
C LYS A 22 4.99 11.81 13.32
N GLN A 23 5.67 12.94 13.21
CA GLN A 23 5.04 14.23 12.89
C GLN A 23 4.71 14.26 11.39
N VAL A 24 3.47 14.53 11.06
CA VAL A 24 2.98 14.62 9.68
C VAL A 24 2.20 15.90 9.47
N PRO A 25 2.12 16.45 8.24
CA PRO A 25 1.21 17.53 7.92
C PRO A 25 -0.24 17.05 8.04
N ASP A 26 -1.14 17.91 8.50
CA ASP A 26 -2.58 17.66 8.46
C ASP A 26 -3.06 17.75 7.00
N VAL A 27 -3.31 16.59 6.39
CA VAL A 27 -3.79 16.47 5.01
C VAL A 27 -5.32 16.44 4.91
N SER A 28 -6.04 16.50 6.02
CA SER A 28 -7.50 16.51 6.05
C SER A 28 -8.09 17.84 5.56
N ASN A 29 -7.33 18.93 5.74
CA ASN A 29 -7.73 20.27 5.33
C ASN A 29 -6.53 21.01 4.72
N ILE A 30 -6.30 20.83 3.43
CA ILE A 30 -5.22 21.50 2.69
C ILE A 30 -5.75 22.83 2.13
N PRO A 31 -5.27 24.01 2.60
CA PRO A 31 -5.65 25.29 2.05
C PRO A 31 -5.27 25.42 0.57
N GLU A 32 -6.08 26.13 -0.23
CA GLU A 32 -5.80 26.31 -1.66
C GLU A 32 -4.48 27.03 -1.94
N ASP A 33 -4.07 27.94 -1.09
CA ASP A 33 -2.83 28.71 -1.17
C ASP A 33 -1.59 27.91 -0.75
N ALA A 34 -1.78 26.75 -0.12
CA ALA A 34 -0.70 25.80 0.15
C ALA A 34 -0.18 25.12 -1.14
N TRP A 35 -0.92 25.22 -2.25
CA TRP A 35 -0.47 24.68 -3.54
C TRP A 35 0.40 25.66 -4.30
N ASP A 36 1.63 25.28 -4.62
CA ASP A 36 2.47 25.97 -5.60
C ASP A 36 2.09 25.46 -7.00
N ARG A 37 1.16 26.17 -7.65
CA ARG A 37 0.63 25.78 -8.96
C ARG A 37 1.68 25.82 -10.07
N GLU A 38 2.72 26.67 -9.93
CA GLU A 38 3.79 26.76 -10.91
C GLU A 38 4.77 25.58 -10.82
N LYS A 39 5.02 25.09 -9.59
CA LYS A 39 5.95 23.98 -9.35
C LYS A 39 5.26 22.63 -9.18
N GLY A 40 3.93 22.60 -9.15
CA GLY A 40 3.17 21.38 -8.84
C GLY A 40 3.48 20.78 -7.47
N THR A 41 3.90 21.60 -6.48
CA THR A 41 4.34 21.15 -5.16
C THR A 41 3.48 21.72 -4.05
N LEU A 42 3.41 20.99 -2.94
CA LEU A 42 2.74 21.44 -1.71
C LEU A 42 3.74 22.15 -0.80
N ARG A 43 3.41 23.38 -0.38
CA ARG A 43 4.17 24.16 0.61
C ARG A 43 3.88 23.60 2.00
N ARG A 44 4.56 22.54 2.40
CA ARG A 44 4.33 21.81 3.66
C ARG A 44 4.38 22.73 4.91
N GLY A 45 5.15 23.80 4.87
CA GLY A 45 5.24 24.77 5.96
C GLY A 45 3.97 25.60 6.21
N MET A 46 2.97 25.50 5.33
CA MET A 46 1.65 26.15 5.47
C MET A 46 0.60 25.21 6.09
N LEU A 47 0.94 23.95 6.34
CA LEU A 47 0.06 22.98 6.96
C LEU A 47 0.37 22.83 8.45
N ASP A 48 -0.68 22.68 9.24
CA ASP A 48 -0.53 22.28 10.63
C ASP A 48 0.14 20.90 10.71
N SER A 49 0.94 20.72 11.73
CA SER A 49 1.62 19.47 12.00
C SER A 49 0.93 18.70 13.11
N ILE A 50 0.62 17.43 12.87
CA ILE A 50 -0.06 16.55 13.82
C ILE A 50 0.74 15.27 14.06
N LEU A 51 0.41 14.56 15.13
CA LEU A 51 0.82 13.17 15.31
C LEU A 51 0.11 12.33 14.24
N ASN A 52 0.85 11.46 13.55
CA ASN A 52 0.27 10.56 12.55
C ASN A 52 -0.93 9.79 13.14
N PRO A 53 -2.12 9.85 12.52
CA PRO A 53 -3.34 9.26 13.10
C PRO A 53 -3.23 7.76 13.41
N LEU A 54 -2.51 6.98 12.61
CA LEU A 54 -2.32 5.55 12.88
C LEU A 54 -1.40 5.28 14.08
N ASP A 55 -0.52 6.22 14.42
CA ASP A 55 0.35 6.08 15.59
C ASP A 55 -0.44 6.23 16.91
N LEU A 56 -1.62 6.89 16.89
CA LEU A 56 -2.53 6.92 18.05
C LEU A 56 -3.02 5.51 18.41
N HIS A 57 -3.27 4.66 17.43
CA HIS A 57 -3.63 3.26 17.64
C HIS A 57 -2.43 2.45 18.15
N ALA A 58 -1.24 2.74 17.63
CA ALA A 58 0.01 2.13 18.10
C ALA A 58 0.29 2.45 19.58
N LEU A 59 0.00 3.68 20.05
CA LEU A 59 0.09 4.04 21.46
C LEU A 59 -0.81 3.17 22.33
N THR A 60 -2.07 2.98 21.93
CA THR A 60 -3.02 2.14 22.67
C THR A 60 -2.56 0.67 22.70
N PHE A 61 -2.03 0.19 21.59
CA PHE A 61 -1.51 -1.17 21.47
C PHE A 61 -0.30 -1.39 22.40
N ALA A 62 0.64 -0.46 22.38
CA ALA A 62 1.83 -0.50 23.25
C ALA A 62 1.48 -0.35 24.74
N ASP A 63 0.50 0.48 25.11
CA ASP A 63 0.03 0.61 26.49
C ASP A 63 -0.54 -0.72 27.01
N ARG A 64 -1.30 -1.45 26.19
CA ARG A 64 -1.81 -2.78 26.54
C ARG A 64 -0.68 -3.81 26.68
N LEU A 65 0.26 -3.86 25.73
CA LEU A 65 1.41 -4.77 25.78
C LEU A 65 2.28 -4.51 27.01
N SER A 66 2.59 -3.24 27.31
CA SER A 66 3.47 -2.88 28.43
C SER A 66 2.88 -3.21 29.80
N ARG A 67 1.56 -3.43 29.88
CA ARG A 67 0.85 -3.83 31.11
C ARG A 67 0.65 -5.33 31.21
N ALA A 68 0.85 -6.06 30.14
CA ALA A 68 0.76 -7.52 30.14
C ALA A 68 1.87 -8.12 31.04
N GLY A 69 1.48 -8.85 32.09
CA GLY A 69 2.42 -9.46 33.03
C GLY A 69 3.14 -8.49 34.00
N GLY A 70 2.77 -7.20 34.04
CA GLY A 70 3.33 -6.18 34.94
C GLY A 70 3.71 -4.87 34.22
N PRO A 71 4.17 -3.82 34.96
CA PRO A 71 4.50 -2.55 34.35
C PRO A 71 5.84 -2.63 33.57
N GLY A 72 5.78 -2.59 32.25
CA GLY A 72 6.91 -2.42 31.35
C GLY A 72 7.20 -0.96 31.04
N ARG A 73 8.39 -0.68 30.54
CA ARG A 73 8.78 0.67 30.10
C ARG A 73 8.28 0.92 28.68
N VAL A 74 7.90 2.17 28.41
CA VAL A 74 7.51 2.62 27.06
C VAL A 74 8.44 3.74 26.63
N VAL A 75 9.08 3.62 25.47
CA VAL A 75 9.95 4.64 24.89
C VAL A 75 9.37 5.09 23.56
N PHE A 76 9.05 6.37 23.44
CA PHE A 76 8.58 6.97 22.18
C PHE A 76 9.79 7.46 21.39
N LEU A 77 9.89 7.04 20.14
CA LEU A 77 10.97 7.41 19.23
C LEU A 77 10.40 8.08 17.98
N THR A 78 10.86 9.30 17.69
CA THR A 78 10.58 9.97 16.42
C THR A 78 11.87 10.46 15.77
N MET A 79 11.92 10.46 14.44
CA MET A 79 12.97 11.11 13.64
C MET A 79 12.38 12.31 12.91
N GLY A 80 12.94 13.49 13.14
CA GLY A 80 12.42 14.70 12.51
C GLY A 80 13.19 15.96 12.88
N PRO A 81 12.72 17.12 12.40
CA PRO A 81 13.26 18.41 12.81
C PRO A 81 12.96 18.67 14.30
N PRO A 82 13.59 19.68 14.94
CA PRO A 82 13.36 19.99 16.35
C PRO A 82 11.89 20.15 16.74
N GLN A 83 11.04 20.62 15.83
CA GLN A 83 9.59 20.77 16.04
C GLN A 83 8.87 19.44 16.26
N ALA A 84 9.43 18.31 15.81
CA ALA A 84 8.87 16.98 16.05
C ALA A 84 8.83 16.60 17.55
N ARG A 85 9.43 17.41 18.43
CA ARG A 85 9.24 17.33 19.87
C ARG A 85 7.76 17.36 20.29
N GLU A 86 6.92 18.12 19.58
CA GLU A 86 5.50 18.28 19.93
C GLU A 86 4.72 16.97 19.90
N VAL A 87 5.01 16.08 18.93
CA VAL A 87 4.34 14.77 18.90
C VAL A 87 4.78 13.87 20.05
N LEU A 88 6.01 14.00 20.55
CA LEU A 88 6.47 13.27 21.73
C LEU A 88 5.77 13.75 23.01
N VAL A 89 5.56 15.07 23.14
CA VAL A 89 4.75 15.65 24.25
C VAL A 89 3.32 15.12 24.17
N GLU A 90 2.75 15.00 22.97
CA GLU A 90 1.43 14.41 22.79
C GLU A 90 1.40 12.93 23.22
N CYS A 91 2.37 12.13 22.85
CA CYS A 91 2.49 10.73 23.28
C CYS A 91 2.57 10.61 24.81
N LEU A 92 3.45 11.35 25.44
CA LEU A 92 3.61 11.40 26.91
C LEU A 92 2.34 11.86 27.63
N SER A 93 1.52 12.71 27.00
CA SER A 93 0.23 13.13 27.57
C SER A 93 -0.83 12.01 27.57
N ARG A 94 -0.64 10.94 26.79
CA ARG A 94 -1.54 9.80 26.64
C ARG A 94 -1.05 8.56 27.40
N VAL A 95 0.23 8.25 27.27
CA VAL A 95 0.86 7.06 27.86
C VAL A 95 2.11 7.50 28.63
N PRO A 96 2.32 7.06 29.88
CA PRO A 96 3.56 7.29 30.60
C PRO A 96 4.75 6.62 29.90
N GLY A 97 5.88 7.29 29.84
CA GLY A 97 7.07 6.74 29.21
C GLY A 97 8.22 7.73 29.12
N GLU A 98 9.21 7.38 28.34
CA GLU A 98 10.38 8.20 28.00
C GLU A 98 10.31 8.61 26.52
N ALA A 99 10.97 9.70 26.15
CA ALA A 99 10.90 10.22 24.78
C ALA A 99 12.28 10.46 24.18
N VAL A 100 12.44 10.04 22.94
CA VAL A 100 13.69 10.18 22.16
C VAL A 100 13.37 10.89 20.85
N LEU A 101 14.00 12.03 20.62
CA LEU A 101 14.00 12.77 19.35
C LEU A 101 15.33 12.51 18.64
N LEU A 102 15.26 11.83 17.49
CA LEU A 102 16.39 11.68 16.58
C LEU A 102 16.38 12.85 15.60
N THR A 103 17.30 13.79 15.77
CA THR A 103 17.32 15.04 15.00
C THR A 103 18.74 15.41 14.58
N ASP A 104 18.93 15.60 13.27
CA ASP A 104 20.17 16.05 12.67
C ASP A 104 19.91 16.54 11.24
N LYS A 105 20.75 17.43 10.72
CA LYS A 105 20.74 17.85 9.32
C LYS A 105 21.12 16.69 8.38
N ASP A 106 21.91 15.73 8.87
CA ASP A 106 22.34 14.56 8.12
C ASP A 106 21.20 13.58 7.83
N PHE A 107 20.04 13.73 8.48
CA PHE A 107 18.84 12.92 8.19
C PHE A 107 17.93 13.56 7.12
N ALA A 108 18.20 14.80 6.72
CA ALA A 108 17.32 15.51 5.79
C ALA A 108 17.30 14.86 4.40
N GLY A 109 16.08 14.73 3.84
CA GLY A 109 15.86 14.16 2.51
C GLY A 109 15.99 12.63 2.44
N ALA A 110 16.01 11.94 3.60
CA ALA A 110 16.04 10.48 3.65
C ALA A 110 14.81 9.86 2.97
N ASP A 111 15.03 8.85 2.15
CA ASP A 111 13.98 7.93 1.72
C ASP A 111 13.64 6.93 2.84
N THR A 112 12.81 5.94 2.53
CA THR A 112 12.37 4.95 3.52
C THR A 112 13.54 4.08 4.03
N GLY A 113 14.49 3.71 3.16
CA GLY A 113 15.66 2.90 3.52
C GLY A 113 16.63 3.64 4.43
N ALA A 114 16.98 4.88 4.10
CA ALA A 114 17.84 5.72 4.92
C ALA A 114 17.17 6.10 6.25
N THR A 115 15.84 6.29 6.26
CA THR A 115 15.04 6.48 7.47
C THR A 115 15.09 5.24 8.37
N ALA A 116 14.85 4.06 7.80
CA ALA A 116 14.86 2.80 8.53
C ALA A 116 16.23 2.52 9.16
N TYR A 117 17.31 2.76 8.42
CA TYR A 117 18.68 2.64 8.95
C TYR A 117 18.90 3.55 10.16
N SER A 118 18.52 4.82 10.04
CA SER A 118 18.72 5.81 11.10
C SER A 118 17.95 5.45 12.37
N LEU A 119 16.67 5.03 12.21
CA LEU A 119 15.85 4.57 13.33
C LEU A 119 16.36 3.27 13.95
N ALA A 120 16.84 2.32 13.16
CA ALA A 120 17.44 1.09 13.67
C ALA A 120 18.70 1.38 14.54
N ARG A 121 19.50 2.37 14.17
CA ARG A 121 20.62 2.83 15.02
C ARG A 121 20.17 3.37 16.37
N ALA A 122 19.09 4.19 16.37
CA ALA A 122 18.51 4.71 17.60
C ALA A 122 17.89 3.58 18.46
N ILE A 123 17.21 2.61 17.86
CA ILE A 123 16.63 1.45 18.56
C ILE A 123 17.73 0.63 19.25
N ARG A 124 18.85 0.34 18.58
CA ARG A 124 19.98 -0.36 19.19
C ARG A 124 20.56 0.40 20.39
N ARG A 125 20.54 1.74 20.33
CA ARG A 125 20.97 2.56 21.46
C ARG A 125 19.95 2.51 22.62
N ILE A 126 18.64 2.52 22.33
CA ILE A 126 17.59 2.30 23.35
C ILE A 126 17.78 0.95 24.03
N GLU A 127 17.96 -0.12 23.24
CA GLU A 127 18.23 -1.48 23.74
C GLU A 127 19.38 -1.48 24.74
N THR A 128 20.50 -0.85 24.38
CA THR A 128 21.72 -0.87 25.21
C THR A 128 21.60 0.05 26.41
N GLU A 129 21.21 1.32 26.23
CA GLU A 129 21.30 2.35 27.28
C GLU A 129 20.04 2.41 28.17
N MET A 130 18.86 2.14 27.59
CA MET A 130 17.60 2.28 28.31
C MET A 130 17.05 0.92 28.78
N PHE A 131 17.23 -0.14 28.02
CA PHE A 131 16.77 -1.50 28.37
C PHE A 131 17.89 -2.37 28.98
N GLY A 132 19.09 -1.83 29.16
CA GLY A 132 20.23 -2.55 29.76
C GLY A 132 20.68 -3.76 28.96
N GLY A 133 20.49 -3.77 27.65
CA GLY A 133 20.81 -4.86 26.74
C GLY A 133 19.77 -5.98 26.68
N SER A 134 18.61 -5.82 27.34
CA SER A 134 17.50 -6.77 27.21
C SER A 134 16.92 -6.72 25.81
N ARG A 135 16.63 -7.90 25.26
CA ARG A 135 15.94 -8.08 23.98
C ARG A 135 14.48 -8.52 24.14
N ASP A 136 13.94 -8.48 25.35
CA ASP A 136 12.57 -8.84 25.65
C ASP A 136 11.64 -7.61 25.49
N TYR A 137 11.49 -7.09 24.26
CA TYR A 137 10.66 -5.91 23.98
C TYR A 137 9.93 -6.00 22.63
N PHE A 138 8.86 -5.21 22.51
CA PHE A 138 8.16 -4.99 21.25
C PHE A 138 8.53 -3.62 20.66
N ILE A 139 8.59 -3.55 19.33
CA ILE A 139 8.57 -2.28 18.60
C ILE A 139 7.18 -2.15 17.99
N VAL A 140 6.50 -1.04 18.24
CA VAL A 140 5.13 -0.80 17.75
C VAL A 140 5.08 0.49 16.95
N SER A 141 4.38 0.48 15.82
CA SER A 141 4.13 1.68 15.02
C SER A 141 2.77 1.64 14.33
N GLY A 142 2.27 2.77 13.85
CA GLY A 142 1.23 2.75 12.83
C GLY A 142 1.71 2.05 11.57
N MET A 143 0.82 1.41 10.83
CA MET A 143 1.18 0.68 9.61
C MET A 143 1.83 1.56 8.54
N GLN A 144 1.46 2.84 8.50
CA GLN A 144 1.99 3.82 7.55
C GLN A 144 1.77 5.24 8.07
N SER A 145 2.45 6.23 7.49
CA SER A 145 2.22 7.65 7.73
C SER A 145 1.40 8.26 6.60
N VAL A 146 0.46 9.16 6.93
CA VAL A 146 -0.47 9.77 5.97
C VAL A 146 0.19 10.71 4.94
N ASP A 147 1.43 11.14 5.17
CA ASP A 147 2.18 11.97 4.23
C ASP A 147 2.92 11.15 3.18
N GLY A 148 3.49 10.02 3.58
CA GLY A 148 4.26 9.14 2.70
C GLY A 148 3.45 7.99 2.12
N ASP A 149 2.49 7.45 2.87
CA ASP A 149 1.63 6.31 2.49
C ASP A 149 2.38 5.06 2.00
N THR A 150 3.64 4.85 2.44
CA THR A 150 4.49 3.79 1.88
C THR A 150 4.41 2.46 2.62
N ALA A 151 4.14 2.47 3.93
CA ALA A 151 4.19 1.30 4.81
C ALA A 151 5.55 0.54 4.81
N GLN A 152 6.66 1.19 4.38
CA GLN A 152 7.95 0.52 4.16
C GLN A 152 8.91 0.62 5.35
N VAL A 153 8.88 1.72 6.09
CA VAL A 153 9.89 1.98 7.14
C VAL A 153 9.89 0.90 8.22
N PRO A 154 8.74 0.45 8.77
CA PRO A 154 8.76 -0.59 9.80
C PRO A 154 9.36 -1.93 9.35
N PRO A 155 8.95 -2.56 8.21
CA PRO A 155 9.56 -3.80 7.76
C PRO A 155 11.04 -3.64 7.38
N GLN A 156 11.48 -2.48 6.91
CA GLN A 156 12.89 -2.19 6.65
C GLN A 156 13.70 -2.06 7.95
N ILE A 157 13.12 -1.49 9.02
CA ILE A 157 13.73 -1.48 10.36
C ILE A 157 13.88 -2.91 10.86
N ALA A 158 12.85 -3.73 10.75
CA ALA A 158 12.89 -5.13 11.15
C ALA A 158 14.02 -5.87 10.42
N GLU A 159 14.24 -5.58 9.14
CA GLU A 159 15.31 -6.17 8.35
C GLU A 159 16.70 -5.69 8.79
N ASP A 160 16.91 -4.39 9.05
CA ASP A 160 18.19 -3.87 9.57
C ASP A 160 18.54 -4.46 10.93
N LEU A 161 17.54 -4.63 11.80
CA LEU A 161 17.71 -5.21 13.14
C LEU A 161 17.84 -6.74 13.13
N GLY A 162 17.47 -7.41 12.04
CA GLY A 162 17.42 -8.87 11.95
C GLY A 162 16.36 -9.48 12.86
N ILE A 163 15.18 -8.86 12.94
CA ILE A 163 14.05 -9.28 13.79
C ILE A 163 12.81 -9.59 12.97
N ASP A 164 11.84 -10.25 13.60
CA ASP A 164 10.57 -10.56 12.96
C ASP A 164 9.65 -9.34 12.88
N HIS A 165 8.67 -9.41 11.99
CA HIS A 165 7.71 -8.35 11.76
C HIS A 165 6.30 -8.93 11.63
N ILE A 166 5.33 -8.33 12.30
CA ILE A 166 3.91 -8.64 12.20
C ILE A 166 3.21 -7.42 11.64
N ALA A 167 2.80 -7.48 10.38
CA ALA A 167 2.14 -6.38 9.72
C ALA A 167 0.62 -6.38 9.99
N TYR A 168 0.02 -5.19 9.93
CA TYR A 168 -1.44 -4.97 9.89
C TYR A 168 -2.20 -5.53 11.08
N ALA A 169 -1.64 -5.44 12.30
CA ALA A 169 -2.32 -5.82 13.51
C ALA A 169 -3.63 -5.02 13.69
N LYS A 170 -4.73 -5.73 13.96
CA LYS A 170 -6.06 -5.18 14.22
C LYS A 170 -6.63 -5.59 15.57
N GLY A 171 -5.96 -6.46 16.28
CA GLY A 171 -6.36 -6.94 17.60
C GLY A 171 -5.19 -7.50 18.39
N LEU A 172 -5.34 -7.54 19.71
CA LEU A 172 -4.35 -7.99 20.66
C LEU A 172 -5.02 -8.73 21.80
N GLU A 173 -4.58 -9.94 22.06
CA GLU A 173 -4.83 -10.70 23.28
C GLU A 173 -3.52 -10.83 24.04
N THR A 174 -3.55 -10.68 25.36
CA THR A 174 -2.35 -10.69 26.20
C THR A 174 -2.38 -11.78 27.27
N GLU A 175 -3.46 -12.51 27.40
CA GLU A 175 -3.64 -13.60 28.36
C GLU A 175 -4.25 -14.83 27.69
N PRO A 176 -3.75 -16.05 27.92
CA PRO A 176 -2.58 -16.38 28.76
C PRO A 176 -1.23 -16.08 28.08
N GLU A 177 -1.24 -15.72 26.82
CA GLU A 177 -0.06 -15.38 26.00
C GLU A 177 -0.37 -14.26 25.02
N VAL A 178 0.64 -13.65 24.43
CA VAL A 178 0.46 -12.60 23.43
C VAL A 178 0.11 -13.22 22.09
N VAL A 179 -1.13 -12.98 21.65
CA VAL A 179 -1.64 -13.33 20.32
C VAL A 179 -2.05 -12.04 19.60
N ILE A 180 -1.58 -11.89 18.39
CA ILE A 180 -1.84 -10.72 17.55
C ILE A 180 -2.73 -11.12 16.40
N ARG A 181 -3.92 -10.52 16.34
CA ARG A 181 -4.83 -10.65 15.20
C ARG A 181 -4.42 -9.66 14.13
N ARG A 182 -4.14 -10.15 12.92
CA ARG A 182 -3.70 -9.32 11.79
C ARG A 182 -4.53 -9.52 10.53
N ILE A 183 -4.47 -8.55 9.63
CA ILE A 183 -5.02 -8.67 8.28
C ILE A 183 -3.99 -9.39 7.41
N ALA A 184 -4.38 -10.52 6.84
CA ALA A 184 -3.61 -11.28 5.87
C ALA A 184 -4.25 -11.20 4.48
N SER A 185 -3.59 -11.75 3.46
CA SER A 185 -4.12 -11.75 2.09
C SER A 185 -5.42 -12.55 1.95
N GLU A 186 -5.62 -13.56 2.78
CA GLU A 186 -6.81 -14.43 2.76
C GLU A 186 -7.87 -14.05 3.80
N GLY A 187 -7.67 -12.94 4.52
CA GLY A 187 -8.61 -12.49 5.52
C GLY A 187 -7.94 -12.04 6.81
N VAL A 188 -8.35 -12.60 7.92
CA VAL A 188 -7.83 -12.30 9.26
C VAL A 188 -7.23 -13.56 9.82
N GLU A 189 -6.03 -13.46 10.37
CA GLU A 189 -5.38 -14.56 11.06
C GLU A 189 -4.85 -14.13 12.43
N ASP A 190 -4.75 -15.07 13.33
CA ASP A 190 -4.12 -14.89 14.63
C ASP A 190 -2.70 -15.45 14.55
N VAL A 191 -1.72 -14.67 14.98
CA VAL A 191 -0.30 -15.06 14.98
C VAL A 191 0.32 -14.78 16.34
N ARG A 192 1.33 -15.56 16.68
CA ARG A 192 2.22 -15.24 17.80
C ARG A 192 3.66 -15.18 17.33
N PRO A 193 4.46 -14.26 17.91
CA PRO A 193 5.87 -14.21 17.63
C PRO A 193 6.60 -15.40 18.30
N LEU A 194 7.49 -16.04 17.57
CA LEU A 194 8.30 -17.15 18.12
C LEU A 194 9.46 -16.65 18.98
N ARG A 195 9.81 -15.37 18.88
CA ARG A 195 10.91 -14.75 19.63
C ARG A 195 10.73 -13.23 19.75
N LEU A 196 11.40 -12.62 20.72
CA LEU A 196 11.56 -11.18 20.85
C LEU A 196 13.00 -10.77 20.52
N PRO A 197 13.25 -9.52 20.14
CA PRO A 197 12.25 -8.50 19.86
C PRO A 197 11.49 -8.74 18.56
N VAL A 198 10.27 -8.22 18.46
CA VAL A 198 9.44 -8.25 17.27
C VAL A 198 8.91 -6.84 16.97
N LEU A 199 8.78 -6.49 15.70
CA LEU A 199 8.15 -5.26 15.28
C LEU A 199 6.70 -5.53 14.86
N VAL A 200 5.76 -4.72 15.34
CA VAL A 200 4.32 -4.83 15.04
C VAL A 200 3.82 -3.53 14.44
N THR A 201 3.17 -3.60 13.28
CA THR A 201 2.47 -2.44 12.71
C THR A 201 0.96 -2.56 12.92
N VAL A 202 0.34 -1.46 13.38
CA VAL A 202 -1.05 -1.43 13.82
C VAL A 202 -1.93 -0.65 12.84
N THR A 203 -3.11 -1.20 12.55
CA THR A 203 -4.14 -0.55 11.76
C THR A 203 -5.06 0.32 12.64
N ALA A 204 -6.03 1.02 12.04
CA ALA A 204 -7.07 1.74 12.78
C ALA A 204 -8.05 0.76 13.44
N CYS A 205 -7.70 0.23 14.62
CA CYS A 205 -8.42 -0.86 15.27
C CYS A 205 -8.73 -0.63 16.76
N THR A 206 -8.35 0.51 17.31
CA THR A 206 -8.55 0.84 18.74
C THR A 206 -9.07 2.26 18.88
N ASP A 207 -9.72 2.57 20.00
CA ASP A 207 -9.98 3.96 20.37
C ASP A 207 -8.69 4.60 20.88
N PRO A 208 -8.33 5.81 20.41
CA PRO A 208 -7.19 6.53 20.92
C PRO A 208 -7.32 6.83 22.41
N LEU A 209 -6.22 6.67 23.14
CA LEU A 209 -6.19 6.97 24.57
C LEU A 209 -6.45 8.46 24.84
N TYR A 210 -7.21 8.72 25.89
CA TYR A 210 -7.55 10.09 26.27
C TYR A 210 -6.32 10.90 26.70
N ARG A 211 -6.27 12.14 26.23
CA ARG A 211 -5.23 13.11 26.57
C ARG A 211 -5.62 13.86 27.84
N GLY A 212 -5.03 13.46 28.99
CA GLY A 212 -5.32 14.09 30.27
C GLY A 212 -4.67 15.47 30.41
N PHE A 213 -5.39 16.47 30.96
CA PHE A 213 -4.87 17.83 31.16
C PHE A 213 -3.63 17.85 32.07
N ALA A 214 -3.67 17.17 33.22
CA ALA A 214 -2.54 17.07 34.12
C ALA A 214 -1.31 16.42 33.44
N ARG A 215 -1.51 15.31 32.76
CA ARG A 215 -0.43 14.65 32.00
C ARG A 215 0.13 15.51 30.88
N THR A 216 -0.71 16.29 30.20
CA THR A 216 -0.22 17.24 29.17
C THR A 216 0.68 18.33 29.77
N ARG A 217 0.35 18.84 30.95
CA ARG A 217 1.19 19.81 31.66
C ARG A 217 2.53 19.18 32.02
N ASP A 218 2.51 17.98 32.60
CA ASP A 218 3.70 17.28 33.07
C ASP A 218 4.59 16.82 31.90
N ALA A 219 3.98 16.39 30.79
CA ALA A 219 4.66 16.00 29.55
C ALA A 219 5.50 17.14 28.94
N ARG A 220 5.06 18.39 29.05
CA ARG A 220 5.81 19.55 28.54
C ARG A 220 7.14 19.78 29.27
N SER A 221 7.24 19.36 30.52
CA SER A 221 8.45 19.44 31.35
C SER A 221 9.19 18.12 31.49
N ALA A 222 8.69 17.07 30.88
CA ALA A 222 9.33 15.75 30.88
C ALA A 222 10.70 15.78 30.17
N PRO A 223 11.71 15.05 30.67
CA PRO A 223 12.99 14.97 30.03
C PRO A 223 12.84 14.33 28.64
N LEU A 224 13.52 14.94 27.65
CA LEU A 224 13.58 14.49 26.28
C LEU A 224 15.03 14.19 25.92
N HIS A 225 15.28 12.99 25.43
CA HIS A 225 16.58 12.64 24.88
C HIS A 225 16.67 13.12 23.43
N GLU A 226 17.58 14.04 23.14
CA GLU A 226 17.87 14.49 21.79
C GLU A 226 19.15 13.82 21.28
N TRP A 227 19.03 13.06 20.19
CA TRP A 227 20.12 12.32 19.59
C TRP A 227 20.41 12.78 18.18
N SER A 228 21.70 12.90 17.85
CA SER A 228 22.20 13.23 16.51
C SER A 228 22.66 11.96 15.77
N ALA A 229 22.93 12.07 14.48
CA ALA A 229 23.51 11.01 13.67
C ALA A 229 24.81 10.46 14.29
N LYS A 230 25.68 11.36 14.74
CA LYS A 230 26.93 11.01 15.43
C LYS A 230 26.67 10.25 16.74
N SER A 231 25.68 10.69 17.53
CA SER A 231 25.41 10.11 18.84
C SER A 231 24.86 8.68 18.78
N VAL A 232 24.20 8.31 17.68
CA VAL A 232 23.73 6.94 17.43
C VAL A 232 24.71 6.12 16.57
N GLY A 233 25.89 6.69 16.26
CA GLY A 233 26.92 6.04 15.45
C GLY A 233 26.43 5.71 14.03
N ALA A 234 25.63 6.59 13.43
CA ALA A 234 25.16 6.41 12.07
C ALA A 234 26.27 6.70 11.05
N ASP A 235 26.36 5.88 10.01
CA ASP A 235 27.25 6.10 8.87
C ASP A 235 26.67 7.20 7.97
N PRO A 236 27.39 8.33 7.74
CA PRO A 236 26.92 9.43 6.91
C PRO A 236 26.60 9.04 5.45
N SER A 237 27.18 7.95 4.94
CA SER A 237 26.90 7.45 3.59
C SER A 237 25.54 6.76 3.48
N ARG A 238 24.94 6.37 4.61
CA ARG A 238 23.65 5.66 4.71
C ARG A 238 22.52 6.53 5.26
N THR A 239 22.78 7.81 5.53
CA THR A 239 21.78 8.74 6.08
C THR A 239 21.35 9.79 5.08
N GLY A 240 20.14 10.35 5.29
CA GLY A 240 19.61 11.45 4.50
C GLY A 240 19.58 11.16 3.00
N LEU A 241 19.73 12.23 2.20
CA LEU A 241 19.71 12.13 0.74
C LEU A 241 20.84 11.27 0.17
N ARG A 242 21.99 11.19 0.86
CA ARG A 242 23.15 10.39 0.41
C ARG A 242 22.89 8.90 0.53
N GLY A 243 22.19 8.50 1.61
CA GLY A 243 21.85 7.10 1.86
C GLY A 243 20.58 6.63 1.15
N SER A 244 19.89 7.52 0.44
CA SER A 244 18.63 7.22 -0.25
C SER A 244 18.85 6.53 -1.59
N TRP A 245 18.14 5.44 -1.83
CA TRP A 245 18.13 4.67 -3.09
C TRP A 245 17.05 5.15 -4.04
N THR A 246 16.03 5.87 -3.54
CA THR A 246 14.95 6.41 -4.35
C THR A 246 15.01 7.93 -4.41
N GLN A 247 14.54 8.51 -5.52
CA GLN A 247 14.46 9.95 -5.70
C GLN A 247 13.13 10.33 -6.34
N VAL A 248 12.47 11.35 -5.79
CA VAL A 248 11.29 11.96 -6.41
C VAL A 248 11.74 12.70 -7.68
N TYR A 249 11.20 12.28 -8.81
CA TYR A 249 11.42 12.90 -10.11
C TYR A 249 10.49 14.10 -10.32
N ARG A 250 9.17 13.85 -10.11
CA ARG A 250 8.12 14.85 -10.35
C ARG A 250 7.00 14.70 -9.33
N LEU A 251 6.44 15.83 -8.92
CA LEU A 251 5.17 15.91 -8.18
C LEU A 251 4.17 16.66 -9.05
N PHE A 252 2.92 16.20 -9.10
CA PHE A 252 1.88 16.82 -9.90
C PHE A 252 0.48 16.52 -9.32
N SER A 253 -0.52 17.30 -9.76
CA SER A 253 -1.90 17.08 -9.33
C SER A 253 -2.50 15.85 -10.01
N PRO A 254 -3.30 15.03 -9.33
CA PRO A 254 -4.03 13.93 -9.96
C PRO A 254 -4.87 14.35 -11.17
N SER A 255 -5.39 15.57 -11.19
CA SER A 255 -6.16 16.12 -12.32
C SER A 255 -5.34 16.38 -13.58
N GLU A 256 -4.02 16.50 -13.46
CA GLU A 256 -3.12 16.64 -14.62
C GLU A 256 -2.88 15.29 -15.32
N ASP A 257 -3.13 14.20 -14.63
CA ASP A 257 -2.83 12.84 -15.11
C ASP A 257 -3.82 12.39 -16.20
N ARG A 258 -5.05 12.89 -16.16
CA ARG A 258 -6.12 12.60 -17.14
C ARG A 258 -7.09 13.77 -17.25
N PRO A 259 -6.79 14.77 -18.07
CA PRO A 259 -7.77 15.81 -18.36
C PRO A 259 -8.92 15.18 -19.17
N LYS A 260 -10.06 14.93 -18.53
CA LYS A 260 -11.31 14.57 -19.21
C LYS A 260 -12.21 15.81 -19.29
N THR A 261 -12.85 15.97 -20.43
CA THR A 261 -13.92 16.96 -20.58
C THR A 261 -15.25 16.23 -20.42
N CYS A 262 -15.92 16.46 -19.29
CA CYS A 262 -17.23 15.86 -19.03
C CYS A 262 -18.27 16.42 -19.98
N GLU A 263 -18.95 15.57 -20.72
CA GLU A 263 -20.12 15.93 -21.49
C GLU A 263 -21.36 15.93 -20.59
N PHE A 264 -21.89 17.13 -20.31
CA PHE A 264 -23.10 17.25 -19.51
C PHE A 264 -24.34 16.96 -20.31
N ILE A 265 -25.11 15.96 -19.88
CA ILE A 265 -26.34 15.50 -20.54
C ILE A 265 -27.54 15.80 -19.61
N ARG A 266 -28.65 16.27 -20.19
CA ARG A 266 -29.84 16.60 -19.41
C ARG A 266 -30.89 15.49 -19.43
N ASN A 267 -30.89 14.69 -20.49
CA ASN A 267 -31.89 13.63 -20.68
C ASN A 267 -31.31 12.27 -20.30
N PRO A 268 -31.88 11.56 -19.30
CA PRO A 268 -31.45 10.24 -18.90
C PRO A 268 -31.45 9.19 -20.02
N SER A 269 -32.43 9.22 -20.92
CA SER A 269 -32.49 8.28 -22.06
C SER A 269 -31.38 8.54 -23.08
N GLU A 270 -31.03 9.81 -23.31
CA GLU A 270 -29.89 10.18 -24.14
C GLU A 270 -28.56 9.65 -23.52
N LEU A 271 -28.41 9.79 -22.20
CA LEU A 271 -27.26 9.27 -21.49
C LEU A 271 -27.10 7.76 -21.66
N ILE A 272 -28.18 6.99 -21.47
CA ILE A 272 -28.17 5.53 -21.66
C ILE A 272 -27.80 5.18 -23.11
N GLY A 273 -28.31 5.87 -24.10
CA GLY A 273 -27.97 5.68 -25.52
C GLY A 273 -26.46 5.93 -25.78
N LYS A 274 -25.89 7.00 -25.19
CA LYS A 274 -24.47 7.33 -25.33
C LYS A 274 -23.58 6.32 -24.61
N ILE A 275 -23.98 5.88 -23.42
CA ILE A 275 -23.27 4.80 -22.69
C ILE A 275 -23.24 3.53 -23.54
N ALA A 276 -24.40 3.11 -24.07
CA ALA A 276 -24.48 1.89 -24.87
C ALA A 276 -23.64 1.99 -26.15
N ALA A 277 -23.71 3.10 -26.87
CA ALA A 277 -22.89 3.33 -28.06
C ALA A 277 -21.38 3.31 -27.73
N ARG A 278 -20.95 4.00 -26.67
CA ARG A 278 -19.56 4.05 -26.25
C ARG A 278 -19.06 2.68 -25.76
N TYR A 279 -19.90 1.96 -25.00
CA TYR A 279 -19.59 0.62 -24.48
C TYR A 279 -19.42 -0.40 -25.61
N GLN A 280 -20.23 -0.33 -26.68
CA GLN A 280 -20.14 -1.21 -27.84
C GLN A 280 -18.96 -0.86 -28.77
N SER A 281 -18.61 0.43 -28.89
CA SER A 281 -17.52 0.89 -29.75
C SER A 281 -16.14 0.75 -29.12
N ALA A 282 -16.05 0.64 -27.79
CA ALA A 282 -14.79 0.41 -27.11
C ALA A 282 -14.35 -1.04 -27.33
N GLU A 283 -13.20 -1.25 -27.95
CA GLU A 283 -12.59 -2.58 -27.97
C GLU A 283 -12.37 -3.05 -26.53
N PRO A 284 -12.79 -4.30 -26.19
CA PRO A 284 -12.50 -4.85 -24.88
C PRO A 284 -10.99 -4.83 -24.65
N GLY A 285 -10.54 -4.00 -23.74
CA GLY A 285 -9.11 -3.86 -23.48
C GLY A 285 -8.47 -2.53 -23.89
N ALA A 286 -9.17 -1.67 -24.64
CA ALA A 286 -8.74 -0.29 -24.88
C ALA A 286 -8.96 0.60 -23.63
N GLY A 287 -8.39 0.20 -22.49
CA GLY A 287 -8.25 1.08 -21.33
C GLY A 287 -7.22 2.17 -21.62
N PRO A 288 -7.08 3.17 -20.74
CA PRO A 288 -6.21 4.33 -20.94
C PRO A 288 -4.71 4.02 -20.99
N GLU A 289 -4.32 2.79 -21.11
CA GLU A 289 -2.96 2.33 -21.35
C GLU A 289 -2.61 2.29 -22.85
N ALA A 290 -2.92 3.35 -23.62
CA ALA A 290 -2.06 3.69 -24.73
C ALA A 290 -0.76 4.25 -24.13
N ASP A 291 -0.01 3.41 -23.42
CA ASP A 291 1.37 3.72 -23.05
C ASP A 291 2.09 3.97 -24.38
N GLU A 292 2.64 5.18 -24.57
CA GLU A 292 3.62 5.37 -25.62
C GLU A 292 4.72 4.33 -25.40
N VAL A 293 4.81 3.37 -26.31
CA VAL A 293 5.84 2.34 -26.24
C VAL A 293 7.18 3.06 -26.33
N TYR A 294 7.96 3.03 -25.26
CA TYR A 294 9.27 3.65 -25.25
C TYR A 294 10.13 3.09 -26.38
N GLN A 295 10.77 3.98 -27.12
CA GLN A 295 11.68 3.62 -28.21
C GLN A 295 13.11 3.92 -27.78
N LEU A 296 13.98 2.92 -27.82
CA LEU A 296 15.41 3.10 -27.50
C LEU A 296 16.14 3.99 -28.49
N ASP A 297 15.68 4.06 -29.75
CA ASP A 297 16.24 4.89 -30.81
C ASP A 297 17.78 4.81 -30.93
N GLY A 298 18.33 3.62 -30.73
CA GLY A 298 19.77 3.38 -30.75
C GLY A 298 20.54 3.83 -29.50
N LYS A 299 19.85 4.28 -28.45
CA LYS A 299 20.47 4.57 -27.14
C LYS A 299 20.75 3.28 -26.38
N GLU A 300 21.77 3.30 -25.53
CA GLU A 300 22.03 2.21 -24.58
C GLU A 300 21.25 2.44 -23.28
N PRO A 301 20.48 1.46 -22.79
CA PRO A 301 19.81 1.57 -21.51
C PRO A 301 20.82 1.60 -20.36
N THR A 302 20.53 2.38 -19.32
CA THR A 302 21.39 2.50 -18.13
C THR A 302 21.48 1.17 -17.36
N TYR A 303 20.37 0.44 -17.30
CA TYR A 303 20.29 -0.88 -16.66
C TYR A 303 19.86 -1.92 -17.69
N ARG A 304 20.32 -3.16 -17.50
CA ARG A 304 19.96 -4.33 -18.30
C ARG A 304 19.61 -5.49 -17.38
N GLY A 305 18.83 -6.42 -17.89
CA GLY A 305 18.44 -7.64 -17.20
C GLY A 305 16.93 -7.85 -17.18
N GLU A 306 16.53 -8.97 -16.63
CA GLU A 306 15.15 -9.41 -16.61
C GLU A 306 14.21 -8.53 -15.80
N PHE A 307 12.94 -8.51 -16.19
CA PHE A 307 11.83 -7.93 -15.44
C PHE A 307 11.14 -9.03 -14.67
N TRP A 308 11.25 -9.01 -13.35
CA TRP A 308 10.69 -10.05 -12.50
C TRP A 308 9.39 -9.64 -11.84
N VAL A 309 8.52 -10.63 -11.68
CA VAL A 309 7.26 -10.53 -10.95
C VAL A 309 7.27 -11.56 -9.83
N PHE A 310 7.00 -11.11 -8.61
CA PHE A 310 6.72 -12.00 -7.50
C PHE A 310 5.33 -12.63 -7.68
N ALA A 311 5.27 -13.95 -7.77
CA ALA A 311 4.03 -14.71 -7.94
C ALA A 311 3.35 -14.97 -6.60
N GLU A 312 2.31 -14.18 -6.29
CA GLU A 312 1.41 -14.48 -5.18
C GLU A 312 0.46 -15.60 -5.58
N CYS A 313 0.30 -16.60 -4.69
CA CYS A 313 -0.56 -17.74 -4.93
C CYS A 313 -1.69 -17.84 -3.89
N GLU A 314 -2.77 -18.51 -4.28
CA GLU A 314 -3.89 -18.86 -3.42
C GLU A 314 -4.35 -20.28 -3.80
N GLY A 315 -4.19 -21.23 -2.86
CA GLY A 315 -4.35 -22.64 -3.20
C GLY A 315 -3.45 -23.06 -4.36
N ASP A 316 -4.03 -23.71 -5.37
CA ASP A 316 -3.30 -24.14 -6.57
C ASP A 316 -3.24 -23.08 -7.68
N GLY A 317 -3.82 -21.89 -7.45
CA GLY A 317 -3.89 -20.80 -8.42
C GLY A 317 -2.91 -19.67 -8.18
N VAL A 318 -2.65 -18.87 -9.23
CA VAL A 318 -1.90 -17.63 -9.18
C VAL A 318 -2.89 -16.46 -8.99
N ARG A 319 -2.63 -15.57 -8.04
CA ARG A 319 -3.49 -14.39 -7.80
C ARG A 319 -3.49 -13.43 -8.99
N SER A 320 -4.65 -12.79 -9.24
CA SER A 320 -4.84 -11.86 -10.35
C SER A 320 -3.79 -10.77 -10.41
N VAL A 321 -3.38 -10.21 -9.26
CA VAL A 321 -2.35 -9.17 -9.21
C VAL A 321 -1.02 -9.60 -9.83
N SER A 322 -0.61 -10.85 -9.65
CA SER A 322 0.62 -11.38 -10.27
C SER A 322 0.47 -11.53 -11.78
N LEU A 323 -0.72 -11.93 -12.25
CA LEU A 323 -1.02 -12.01 -13.68
C LEU A 323 -1.08 -10.61 -14.32
N GLU A 324 -1.69 -9.62 -13.65
CA GLU A 324 -1.67 -8.20 -14.04
C GLU A 324 -0.24 -7.71 -14.24
N LEU A 325 0.63 -8.01 -13.26
CA LEU A 325 2.03 -7.59 -13.28
C LEU A 325 2.83 -8.27 -14.37
N LEU A 326 2.57 -9.54 -14.67
CA LEU A 326 3.20 -10.23 -15.80
C LEU A 326 2.84 -9.58 -17.13
N GLY A 327 1.56 -9.26 -17.34
CA GLY A 327 1.12 -8.54 -18.54
C GLY A 327 1.78 -7.17 -18.69
N LYS A 328 1.90 -6.42 -17.59
CA LYS A 328 2.59 -5.10 -17.60
C LYS A 328 4.09 -5.26 -17.82
N SER A 329 4.74 -6.18 -17.09
CA SER A 329 6.18 -6.46 -17.26
C SER A 329 6.52 -6.88 -18.69
N ARG A 330 5.67 -7.68 -19.34
CA ARG A 330 5.87 -8.09 -20.73
C ARG A 330 5.97 -6.87 -21.67
N ARG A 331 5.01 -5.93 -21.56
CA ARG A 331 5.01 -4.70 -22.37
C ARG A 331 6.23 -3.82 -22.12
N LEU A 332 6.65 -3.68 -20.86
CA LEU A 332 7.82 -2.87 -20.49
C LEU A 332 9.11 -3.55 -20.98
N ALA A 333 9.26 -4.86 -20.78
CA ALA A 333 10.43 -5.63 -21.17
C ALA A 333 10.58 -5.70 -22.70
N ASP A 334 9.48 -5.85 -23.46
CA ASP A 334 9.48 -5.87 -24.92
C ASP A 334 10.07 -4.58 -25.51
N SER A 335 9.80 -3.43 -24.90
CA SER A 335 10.37 -2.14 -25.34
C SER A 335 11.90 -2.06 -25.21
N LEU A 336 12.50 -2.93 -24.41
CA LEU A 336 13.93 -3.00 -24.15
C LEU A 336 14.59 -4.29 -24.70
N GLY A 337 13.79 -5.22 -25.23
CA GLY A 337 14.28 -6.52 -25.68
C GLY A 337 14.70 -7.45 -24.54
N GLU A 338 14.15 -7.27 -23.35
CA GLU A 338 14.49 -8.03 -22.15
C GLU A 338 13.46 -9.16 -21.87
N LYS A 339 13.86 -10.14 -21.06
CA LYS A 339 12.98 -11.24 -20.64
C LYS A 339 12.13 -10.88 -19.43
N VAL A 340 11.00 -11.57 -19.29
CA VAL A 340 10.15 -11.54 -18.10
C VAL A 340 10.32 -12.82 -17.30
N GLY A 341 10.70 -12.68 -16.03
CA GLY A 341 10.80 -13.76 -15.06
C GLY A 341 9.63 -13.73 -14.06
N ALA A 342 9.16 -14.89 -13.64
CA ALA A 342 8.26 -15.03 -12.48
C ALA A 342 8.99 -15.73 -11.34
N VAL A 343 8.90 -15.19 -10.12
CA VAL A 343 9.49 -15.79 -8.92
C VAL A 343 8.39 -16.46 -8.10
N LEU A 344 8.45 -17.78 -8.00
CA LEU A 344 7.40 -18.62 -7.40
C LEU A 344 7.93 -19.33 -6.14
N PRO A 345 7.83 -18.75 -4.93
CA PRO A 345 8.07 -19.47 -3.70
C PRO A 345 6.86 -20.33 -3.34
N CYS A 346 7.09 -21.60 -3.01
CA CYS A 346 6.03 -22.56 -2.73
C CYS A 346 6.55 -23.79 -1.99
N GLU A 347 5.64 -24.60 -1.45
CA GLU A 347 5.99 -25.95 -1.00
C GLU A 347 6.23 -26.88 -2.20
N THR A 348 5.30 -26.83 -3.18
CA THR A 348 5.37 -27.58 -4.44
C THR A 348 4.84 -26.71 -5.56
N ALA A 349 5.48 -26.72 -6.73
CA ALA A 349 5.11 -25.84 -7.84
C ALA A 349 3.78 -26.21 -8.51
N GLY A 350 3.46 -27.50 -8.66
CA GLY A 350 2.27 -27.97 -9.37
C GLY A 350 2.17 -27.39 -10.79
N ASP A 351 0.95 -26.99 -11.19
CA ASP A 351 0.67 -26.42 -12.52
C ASP A 351 0.90 -24.90 -12.61
N ARG A 352 1.32 -24.25 -11.48
CA ARG A 352 1.50 -22.78 -11.44
C ARG A 352 2.55 -22.25 -12.43
N PRO A 353 3.68 -22.95 -12.70
CA PRO A 353 4.62 -22.50 -13.73
C PRO A 353 3.97 -22.37 -15.11
N ALA A 354 3.11 -23.31 -15.50
CA ALA A 354 2.40 -23.25 -16.78
C ALA A 354 1.42 -22.04 -16.82
N GLN A 355 0.73 -21.74 -15.72
CA GLN A 355 -0.15 -20.57 -15.62
C GLN A 355 0.64 -19.26 -15.79
N LEU A 356 1.81 -19.16 -15.16
CA LEU A 356 2.69 -17.98 -15.23
C LEU A 356 3.27 -17.79 -16.64
N ILE A 357 3.69 -18.87 -17.30
CA ILE A 357 4.17 -18.84 -18.68
C ILE A 357 3.06 -18.40 -19.62
N ALA A 358 1.87 -18.98 -19.51
CA ALA A 358 0.71 -18.61 -20.33
C ALA A 358 0.32 -17.13 -20.16
N ALA A 359 0.59 -16.54 -18.99
CA ALA A 359 0.35 -15.12 -18.69
C ALA A 359 1.47 -14.17 -19.13
N GLY A 360 2.59 -14.68 -19.69
CA GLY A 360 3.63 -13.86 -20.30
C GLY A 360 5.04 -14.01 -19.74
N ALA A 361 5.29 -14.91 -18.78
CA ALA A 361 6.65 -15.19 -18.31
C ALA A 361 7.45 -15.97 -19.38
N ASP A 362 8.72 -15.60 -19.54
CA ASP A 362 9.70 -16.34 -20.33
C ASP A 362 10.43 -17.37 -19.46
N VAL A 363 10.61 -17.05 -18.18
CA VAL A 363 11.28 -17.90 -17.19
C VAL A 363 10.45 -17.92 -15.90
N VAL A 364 10.30 -19.08 -15.28
CA VAL A 364 9.73 -19.23 -13.95
C VAL A 364 10.79 -19.79 -13.01
N TYR A 365 11.19 -18.98 -12.04
CA TYR A 365 12.10 -19.37 -10.97
C TYR A 365 11.32 -19.97 -9.82
N VAL A 366 11.43 -21.28 -9.66
CA VAL A 366 10.71 -22.04 -8.64
C VAL A 366 11.60 -22.16 -7.40
N LEU A 367 11.09 -21.68 -6.26
CA LEU A 367 11.72 -21.74 -4.94
C LEU A 367 10.91 -22.71 -4.09
N GLU A 368 11.27 -24.02 -4.14
CA GLU A 368 10.54 -25.06 -3.41
C GLU A 368 11.16 -25.33 -2.04
N HIS A 369 10.35 -25.18 -0.99
CA HIS A 369 10.72 -25.59 0.37
C HIS A 369 9.48 -25.75 1.26
N PRO A 370 9.40 -26.73 2.19
CA PRO A 370 8.24 -26.91 3.08
C PRO A 370 7.88 -25.67 3.91
N MET A 371 8.85 -24.85 4.29
CA MET A 371 8.61 -23.59 5.02
C MET A 371 7.96 -22.49 4.18
N LEU A 372 7.85 -22.68 2.87
CA LEU A 372 7.19 -21.74 1.94
C LEU A 372 5.73 -22.14 1.65
N ALA A 373 5.20 -23.16 2.33
CA ALA A 373 3.81 -23.60 2.22
C ALA A 373 2.83 -22.50 2.68
N ALA A 374 3.17 -21.83 3.78
CA ALA A 374 2.43 -20.68 4.31
C ALA A 374 3.34 -19.45 4.30
N PHE A 375 2.73 -18.26 4.22
CA PHE A 375 3.49 -17.04 4.21
C PHE A 375 4.19 -16.79 5.56
N ASP A 376 5.52 -16.82 5.54
CA ASP A 376 6.39 -16.32 6.61
C ASP A 376 7.30 -15.25 6.01
N PRO A 377 7.28 -14.00 6.52
CA PRO A 377 8.02 -12.88 5.93
C PRO A 377 9.53 -13.12 5.89
N LEU A 378 10.08 -13.81 6.89
CA LEU A 378 11.52 -14.04 7.02
C LEU A 378 11.99 -15.12 6.04
N ALA A 379 11.30 -16.27 6.02
CA ALA A 379 11.63 -17.38 5.11
C ALA A 379 11.49 -16.96 3.64
N HIS A 380 10.36 -16.32 3.28
CA HIS A 380 10.14 -15.84 1.92
C HIS A 380 11.18 -14.81 1.49
N LYS A 381 11.47 -13.83 2.37
CA LYS A 381 12.50 -12.83 2.09
C LYS A 381 13.86 -13.49 1.85
N ARG A 382 14.27 -14.45 2.69
CA ARG A 382 15.56 -15.09 2.56
C ARG A 382 15.70 -15.83 1.23
N ALA A 383 14.70 -16.62 0.85
CA ALA A 383 14.70 -17.36 -0.41
C ALA A 383 14.75 -16.42 -1.62
N ILE A 384 13.92 -15.36 -1.63
CA ILE A 384 13.86 -14.41 -2.74
C ILE A 384 15.13 -13.56 -2.82
N ALA A 385 15.62 -13.05 -1.69
CA ALA A 385 16.83 -12.23 -1.68
C ALA A 385 18.06 -13.01 -2.17
N ALA A 386 18.17 -14.30 -1.85
CA ALA A 386 19.23 -15.17 -2.37
C ALA A 386 19.17 -15.27 -3.91
N LEU A 387 17.97 -15.47 -4.49
CA LEU A 387 17.80 -15.51 -5.93
C LEU A 387 18.12 -14.14 -6.58
N VAL A 388 17.63 -13.03 -6.01
CA VAL A 388 17.91 -11.67 -6.51
C VAL A 388 19.40 -11.37 -6.50
N GLN A 389 20.13 -11.78 -5.44
CA GLN A 389 21.56 -11.59 -5.32
C GLN A 389 22.38 -12.47 -6.27
N ASP A 390 21.85 -13.61 -6.71
CA ASP A 390 22.50 -14.48 -7.69
C ASP A 390 22.29 -14.02 -9.14
N ARG A 391 21.07 -13.55 -9.46
CA ARG A 391 20.62 -13.30 -10.84
C ARG A 391 20.59 -11.84 -11.27
N HIS A 392 20.51 -10.90 -10.32
CA HIS A 392 20.54 -9.46 -10.54
C HIS A 392 19.47 -8.94 -11.54
N PRO A 393 18.16 -9.13 -11.30
CA PRO A 393 17.14 -8.59 -12.18
C PRO A 393 17.21 -7.06 -12.26
N GLN A 394 16.88 -6.50 -13.44
CA GLN A 394 16.79 -5.05 -13.62
C GLN A 394 15.59 -4.47 -12.89
N VAL A 395 14.47 -5.18 -12.91
CA VAL A 395 13.20 -4.77 -12.29
C VAL A 395 12.62 -5.93 -11.50
N MET A 396 12.05 -5.66 -10.33
CA MET A 396 11.25 -6.64 -9.60
C MET A 396 9.97 -6.00 -9.08
N LEU A 397 8.83 -6.56 -9.48
CA LEU A 397 7.49 -6.09 -9.15
C LEU A 397 6.79 -7.03 -8.17
N PHE A 398 6.07 -6.44 -7.22
CA PHE A 398 5.25 -7.12 -6.24
C PHE A 398 3.82 -6.57 -6.29
N GLY A 399 2.81 -7.35 -5.95
CA GLY A 399 1.49 -6.81 -5.65
C GLY A 399 1.53 -5.95 -4.39
N ALA A 400 0.79 -4.84 -4.32
CA ALA A 400 0.60 -4.07 -3.09
C ALA A 400 -0.53 -4.69 -2.23
N SER A 401 -0.63 -6.01 -2.20
CA SER A 401 -1.42 -6.81 -1.27
C SER A 401 -0.87 -6.69 0.16
N PRO A 402 -1.58 -7.13 1.20
CA PRO A 402 -1.01 -7.22 2.55
C PRO A 402 0.32 -7.99 2.58
N LEU A 403 0.40 -9.11 1.86
CA LEU A 403 1.62 -9.93 1.74
C LEU A 403 2.76 -9.16 1.05
N GLY A 404 2.50 -8.59 -0.12
CA GLY A 404 3.55 -7.91 -0.88
C GLY A 404 4.03 -6.63 -0.20
N ARG A 405 3.15 -5.89 0.50
CA ARG A 405 3.54 -4.71 1.29
C ARG A 405 4.39 -5.06 2.51
N GLU A 406 4.26 -6.26 3.06
CA GLU A 406 5.10 -6.75 4.14
C GLU A 406 6.45 -7.28 3.63
N LEU A 407 6.43 -8.03 2.52
CA LEU A 407 7.58 -8.74 1.96
C LEU A 407 8.53 -7.84 1.15
N ALA A 408 7.99 -7.06 0.21
CA ALA A 408 8.81 -6.28 -0.73
C ALA A 408 9.79 -5.31 -0.06
N PRO A 409 9.42 -4.57 1.02
CA PRO A 409 10.36 -3.70 1.70
C PRO A 409 11.53 -4.44 2.35
N ARG A 410 11.31 -5.66 2.84
CA ARG A 410 12.36 -6.50 3.41
C ARG A 410 13.32 -7.00 2.33
N VAL A 411 12.77 -7.49 1.20
CA VAL A 411 13.58 -7.93 0.06
C VAL A 411 14.40 -6.76 -0.49
N ALA A 412 13.77 -5.60 -0.71
CA ALA A 412 14.44 -4.42 -1.22
C ALA A 412 15.58 -3.96 -0.30
N TYR A 413 15.34 -3.94 1.02
CA TYR A 413 16.36 -3.56 2.00
C TYR A 413 17.53 -4.54 2.02
N ALA A 414 17.26 -5.86 2.03
CA ALA A 414 18.28 -6.91 2.00
C ALA A 414 19.14 -6.86 0.73
N CYS A 415 18.53 -6.49 -0.41
CA CYS A 415 19.21 -6.35 -1.70
C CYS A 415 19.78 -4.94 -1.96
N ARG A 416 19.63 -4.02 -1.01
CA ARG A 416 20.01 -2.59 -1.15
C ARG A 416 19.41 -1.92 -2.39
N SER A 417 18.17 -2.23 -2.68
CA SER A 417 17.41 -1.72 -3.81
C SER A 417 16.42 -0.64 -3.37
N GLY A 418 16.22 0.36 -4.23
CA GLY A 418 15.13 1.32 -4.07
C GLY A 418 13.78 0.67 -4.33
N LEU A 419 12.80 0.97 -3.48
CA LEU A 419 11.44 0.45 -3.60
C LEU A 419 10.42 1.58 -3.60
N THR A 420 9.56 1.64 -4.62
CA THR A 420 8.39 2.52 -4.64
C THR A 420 7.13 1.75 -4.28
N ALA A 421 6.38 2.25 -3.30
CA ALA A 421 5.18 1.55 -2.82
C ALA A 421 3.91 2.00 -3.53
N ASP A 422 2.98 1.04 -3.73
CA ASP A 422 1.59 1.30 -4.13
C ASP A 422 1.46 2.07 -5.44
N CYS A 423 2.28 1.70 -6.43
CA CYS A 423 2.29 2.32 -7.75
C CYS A 423 0.95 2.13 -8.47
N THR A 424 0.56 3.17 -9.21
CA THR A 424 -0.62 3.17 -10.08
C THR A 424 -0.25 3.34 -11.55
N ARG A 425 1.02 3.64 -11.86
CA ARG A 425 1.57 3.70 -13.22
C ARG A 425 3.04 3.32 -13.23
N LEU A 426 3.44 2.56 -14.24
CA LEU A 426 4.82 2.15 -14.52
C LEU A 426 5.14 2.44 -15.99
N GLU A 427 6.23 3.14 -16.25
CA GLU A 427 6.65 3.53 -17.60
C GLU A 427 8.16 3.43 -17.73
N ILE A 428 8.67 3.09 -18.91
CA ILE A 428 10.08 3.27 -19.23
C ILE A 428 10.29 4.69 -19.75
N GLY A 429 11.39 5.31 -19.37
CA GLY A 429 11.72 6.63 -19.89
C GLY A 429 13.07 7.15 -19.40
N ASP A 430 13.52 8.24 -20.01
CA ASP A 430 14.79 8.86 -19.71
C ASP A 430 14.67 9.83 -18.52
N PHE A 431 15.75 9.98 -17.79
CA PHE A 431 15.89 10.97 -16.73
C PHE A 431 17.13 11.83 -16.98
N SER A 432 16.98 13.14 -16.87
CA SER A 432 18.09 14.08 -16.91
C SER A 432 17.89 15.17 -15.87
N LYS A 433 18.83 15.31 -14.94
CA LYS A 433 18.83 16.37 -13.93
C LYS A 433 20.26 16.67 -13.47
N GLY A 434 20.72 17.91 -13.71
CA GLY A 434 22.09 18.30 -13.41
C GLY A 434 23.08 17.45 -14.22
N THR A 435 23.98 16.74 -13.53
CA THR A 435 24.98 15.85 -14.15
C THR A 435 24.50 14.41 -14.30
N THR A 436 23.31 14.05 -13.78
CA THR A 436 22.79 12.70 -13.82
C THR A 436 21.91 12.51 -15.06
N ASN A 437 22.33 11.62 -15.95
CA ASN A 437 21.56 11.19 -17.12
C ASN A 437 21.38 9.68 -17.04
N LEU A 438 20.13 9.23 -17.05
CA LEU A 438 19.78 7.82 -17.04
C LEU A 438 18.84 7.55 -18.21
N THR A 439 19.12 6.51 -18.98
CA THR A 439 18.36 6.13 -20.17
C THR A 439 17.56 4.87 -19.90
N ALA A 440 16.31 4.84 -20.32
CA ALA A 440 15.45 3.68 -20.28
C ALA A 440 15.25 3.10 -18.84
N ILE A 441 15.04 3.97 -17.86
CA ILE A 441 14.78 3.55 -16.48
C ILE A 441 13.30 3.39 -16.21
N LEU A 442 12.95 2.62 -15.18
CA LEU A 442 11.58 2.47 -14.71
C LEU A 442 11.14 3.72 -13.93
N LYS A 443 10.17 4.46 -14.47
CA LYS A 443 9.44 5.54 -13.80
C LYS A 443 8.24 4.95 -13.07
N GLN A 444 8.15 5.22 -11.79
CA GLN A 444 7.20 4.60 -10.88
C GLN A 444 6.32 5.70 -10.30
N THR A 445 5.04 5.76 -10.72
CA THR A 445 4.11 6.80 -10.29
C THR A 445 3.11 6.27 -9.29
N ARG A 446 2.93 7.02 -8.20
CA ARG A 446 2.05 6.65 -7.09
C ARG A 446 1.34 7.86 -6.50
N PRO A 447 0.16 7.67 -5.87
CA PRO A 447 -0.42 8.70 -5.01
C PRO A 447 0.38 8.89 -3.73
N ALA A 448 0.39 10.11 -3.22
CA ALA A 448 1.01 10.52 -1.96
C ALA A 448 0.17 11.60 -1.27
N LEU A 449 0.47 11.93 -0.01
CA LEU A 449 -0.27 12.91 0.80
C LEU A 449 -1.77 12.62 0.86
N GLY A 450 -2.12 11.38 1.21
CA GLY A 450 -3.51 10.93 1.23
C GLY A 450 -4.17 10.92 -0.15
N GLY A 451 -3.38 10.80 -1.23
CA GLY A 451 -3.85 10.81 -2.61
C GLY A 451 -4.00 12.20 -3.26
N ASN A 452 -3.69 13.27 -2.51
CA ASN A 452 -3.83 14.64 -3.02
C ASN A 452 -2.75 15.02 -4.05
N VAL A 453 -1.67 14.25 -4.13
CA VAL A 453 -0.54 14.47 -5.05
C VAL A 453 -0.16 13.16 -5.71
N MET A 454 0.23 13.22 -6.97
CA MET A 454 0.92 12.13 -7.66
C MET A 454 2.43 12.37 -7.61
N ALA A 455 3.18 11.34 -7.30
CA ALA A 455 4.63 11.37 -7.25
C ALA A 455 5.20 10.36 -8.24
N THR A 456 5.98 10.81 -9.21
CA THR A 456 6.82 9.93 -10.02
C THR A 456 8.17 9.79 -9.34
N ILE A 457 8.55 8.56 -9.04
CA ILE A 457 9.77 8.20 -8.33
C ILE A 457 10.63 7.34 -9.26
N MET A 458 11.92 7.46 -9.09
CA MET A 458 12.88 6.62 -9.77
C MET A 458 13.90 6.06 -8.78
N THR A 459 14.45 4.93 -9.12
CA THR A 459 15.58 4.30 -8.43
C THR A 459 16.85 4.65 -9.19
N LYS A 460 17.85 5.14 -8.48
CA LYS A 460 19.19 5.40 -9.01
C LYS A 460 20.23 4.71 -8.14
N ASP A 461 21.38 4.43 -8.71
CA ASP A 461 22.52 3.86 -7.98
C ASP A 461 22.16 2.56 -7.20
N SER A 462 21.20 1.79 -7.72
CA SER A 462 20.70 0.57 -7.13
C SER A 462 20.84 -0.60 -8.10
N PRO A 463 21.21 -1.80 -7.62
CA PRO A 463 21.36 -2.98 -8.47
C PRO A 463 20.06 -3.50 -9.09
N GLY A 464 18.90 -2.96 -8.68
CA GLY A 464 17.58 -3.29 -9.22
C GLY A 464 16.57 -2.19 -8.92
N GLN A 465 15.46 -2.15 -9.66
CA GLN A 465 14.38 -1.18 -9.50
C GLN A 465 13.14 -1.94 -9.00
N MET A 466 12.76 -1.73 -7.74
CA MET A 466 11.63 -2.47 -7.18
C MET A 466 10.40 -1.58 -7.00
N ALA A 467 9.22 -2.17 -7.19
CA ALA A 467 7.95 -1.51 -6.93
C ALA A 467 6.92 -2.49 -6.36
N THR A 468 6.07 -1.99 -5.46
CA THR A 468 4.78 -2.63 -5.22
C THR A 468 3.71 -1.91 -6.02
N VAL A 469 2.79 -2.64 -6.63
CA VAL A 469 1.76 -2.12 -7.50
C VAL A 469 0.39 -2.44 -6.94
N ARG A 470 -0.49 -1.44 -6.90
CA ARG A 470 -1.85 -1.60 -6.40
C ARG A 470 -2.60 -2.64 -7.24
N PRO A 471 -3.21 -3.67 -6.62
CA PRO A 471 -4.03 -4.64 -7.34
C PRO A 471 -5.19 -3.99 -8.08
N GLY A 472 -5.50 -4.45 -9.28
CA GLY A 472 -6.56 -3.91 -10.13
C GLY A 472 -6.17 -2.64 -10.90
N VAL A 473 -4.89 -2.30 -10.95
CA VAL A 473 -4.38 -1.16 -11.75
C VAL A 473 -4.05 -1.56 -13.19
N PHE A 474 -3.58 -2.77 -13.39
CA PHE A 474 -3.29 -3.29 -14.72
C PHE A 474 -4.27 -4.38 -15.10
N LYS A 475 -4.44 -4.61 -16.40
CA LYS A 475 -5.31 -5.69 -16.90
C LYS A 475 -4.60 -7.02 -16.82
N VAL A 476 -5.36 -8.05 -16.45
CA VAL A 476 -4.90 -9.44 -16.57
C VAL A 476 -4.77 -9.77 -18.06
N PRO A 477 -3.62 -10.24 -18.53
CA PRO A 477 -3.45 -10.63 -19.93
C PRO A 477 -4.34 -11.84 -20.25
N THR A 478 -4.79 -11.94 -21.51
CA THR A 478 -5.42 -13.18 -21.99
C THR A 478 -4.36 -14.28 -21.99
N PRO A 479 -4.57 -15.39 -21.27
CA PRO A 479 -3.59 -16.47 -21.25
C PRO A 479 -3.38 -17.07 -22.64
N ASP A 480 -2.14 -17.33 -23.00
CA ASP A 480 -1.78 -18.08 -24.22
C ASP A 480 -1.29 -19.50 -23.84
N PRO A 481 -2.15 -20.53 -23.96
CA PRO A 481 -1.76 -21.90 -23.62
C PRO A 481 -0.66 -22.47 -24.54
N GLY A 482 -0.43 -21.86 -25.70
CA GLY A 482 0.61 -22.27 -26.66
C GLY A 482 1.99 -21.68 -26.35
N ARG A 483 2.07 -20.74 -25.38
CA ARG A 483 3.33 -20.10 -25.00
C ARG A 483 4.25 -21.11 -24.31
N THR A 484 5.53 -21.09 -24.70
CA THR A 484 6.59 -21.87 -24.05
C THR A 484 7.50 -20.96 -23.24
N GLY A 485 8.03 -21.48 -22.14
CA GLY A 485 8.96 -20.79 -21.26
C GLY A 485 9.87 -21.78 -20.54
N GLU A 486 10.87 -21.28 -19.87
CA GLU A 486 11.83 -22.05 -19.08
C GLU A 486 11.35 -22.13 -17.62
N VAL A 487 11.51 -23.32 -16.99
CA VAL A 487 11.28 -23.50 -15.54
C VAL A 487 12.62 -23.81 -14.89
N VAL A 488 13.04 -22.94 -13.98
CA VAL A 488 14.34 -23.04 -13.28
C VAL A 488 14.09 -23.29 -11.80
N HIS A 489 14.48 -24.45 -11.28
CA HIS A 489 14.47 -24.74 -9.86
C HIS A 489 15.73 -24.14 -9.20
N PHE A 490 15.54 -23.14 -8.36
CA PHE A 490 16.62 -22.51 -7.62
C PHE A 490 16.73 -23.13 -6.22
N PRO A 491 17.93 -23.52 -5.77
CA PRO A 491 18.10 -24.15 -4.48
C PRO A 491 17.76 -23.19 -3.33
N VAL A 492 16.94 -23.63 -2.39
CA VAL A 492 16.50 -22.87 -1.22
C VAL A 492 17.11 -23.47 0.03
N ASP A 493 17.91 -22.66 0.75
CA ASP A 493 18.54 -23.03 2.02
C ASP A 493 17.86 -22.28 3.16
N LEU A 494 16.90 -22.94 3.83
CA LEU A 494 16.16 -22.42 4.99
C LEU A 494 16.32 -23.37 6.17
N SER A 495 16.42 -22.79 7.35
CA SER A 495 16.51 -23.48 8.63
C SER A 495 15.38 -23.10 9.57
N ALA A 496 15.20 -23.79 10.67
CA ALA A 496 14.19 -23.46 11.68
C ALA A 496 14.30 -22.03 12.22
N ASP A 497 15.51 -21.44 12.18
CA ASP A 497 15.73 -20.05 12.60
C ASP A 497 15.16 -19.03 11.61
N ASP A 498 14.79 -19.45 10.40
CA ASP A 498 14.17 -18.60 9.39
C ASP A 498 12.64 -18.52 9.52
N ARG A 499 12.07 -19.16 10.53
CA ARG A 499 10.66 -19.03 10.90
C ARG A 499 10.52 -18.05 12.06
N GLY A 500 9.75 -16.98 11.83
CA GLY A 500 9.54 -15.92 12.81
C GLY A 500 8.21 -15.94 13.52
N LEU A 501 7.20 -16.51 12.87
CA LEU A 501 5.80 -16.46 13.31
C LEU A 501 5.20 -17.86 13.39
N GLU A 502 4.25 -18.02 14.30
CA GLU A 502 3.40 -19.19 14.36
C GLU A 502 1.94 -18.77 14.16
N ALA A 503 1.29 -19.34 13.15
CA ALA A 503 -0.15 -19.15 12.95
C ALA A 503 -0.93 -19.90 14.03
N VAL A 504 -1.87 -19.24 14.68
CA VAL A 504 -2.82 -19.82 15.61
C VAL A 504 -4.08 -20.16 14.82
N PRO A 505 -4.55 -21.42 14.81
CA PRO A 505 -5.74 -21.80 14.07
C PRO A 505 -6.96 -20.97 14.49
N VAL A 506 -7.59 -20.30 13.53
CA VAL A 506 -8.85 -19.56 13.72
C VAL A 506 -9.91 -20.19 12.82
N GLU A 507 -11.14 -20.32 13.31
CA GLU A 507 -12.26 -20.67 12.44
C GLU A 507 -12.40 -19.61 11.33
N SER A 508 -12.28 -20.01 10.07
CA SER A 508 -12.26 -19.10 8.93
C SER A 508 -13.59 -18.36 8.79
N PHE A 509 -13.54 -17.04 8.74
CA PHE A 509 -14.69 -16.21 8.41
C PHE A 509 -14.80 -15.96 6.90
N ALA A 510 -16.03 -16.00 6.45
CA ALA A 510 -16.56 -15.91 5.09
C ALA A 510 -15.75 -15.15 4.01
N THR A 511 -15.78 -15.71 2.82
CA THR A 511 -15.35 -15.16 1.53
C THR A 511 -15.62 -13.66 1.39
N LYS A 512 -14.55 -12.85 1.19
CA LYS A 512 -14.68 -11.45 0.82
C LYS A 512 -15.41 -11.32 -0.51
N VAL A 513 -16.40 -10.42 -0.59
CA VAL A 513 -17.04 -10.07 -1.85
C VAL A 513 -16.04 -9.30 -2.71
N SER A 514 -15.65 -9.83 -3.86
CA SER A 514 -14.86 -9.11 -4.85
C SER A 514 -15.78 -8.28 -5.75
N ILE A 515 -15.51 -6.98 -5.86
CA ILE A 515 -16.14 -6.09 -6.84
C ILE A 515 -15.22 -5.80 -8.04
N ARG A 516 -14.01 -6.37 -8.04
CA ARG A 516 -12.95 -6.11 -9.03
C ARG A 516 -13.24 -6.75 -10.37
N ASP A 517 -13.93 -7.89 -10.36
CA ASP A 517 -14.18 -8.68 -11.57
C ASP A 517 -15.45 -8.21 -12.33
N ALA A 518 -16.07 -7.11 -11.87
CA ALA A 518 -17.24 -6.57 -12.51
C ALA A 518 -16.88 -5.76 -13.75
N GLU A 519 -17.58 -6.00 -14.85
CA GLU A 519 -17.49 -5.17 -16.07
C GLU A 519 -18.21 -3.83 -15.90
N ILE A 520 -19.24 -3.79 -15.03
CA ILE A 520 -19.98 -2.58 -14.68
C ILE A 520 -20.04 -2.45 -13.16
N VAL A 521 -19.63 -1.29 -12.65
CA VAL A 521 -19.76 -0.92 -11.23
C VAL A 521 -20.67 0.29 -11.10
N VAL A 522 -21.73 0.15 -10.30
CA VAL A 522 -22.61 1.26 -9.93
C VAL A 522 -22.36 1.61 -8.47
N ALA A 523 -21.76 2.77 -8.22
CA ALA A 523 -21.31 3.17 -6.90
C ALA A 523 -22.14 4.33 -6.33
N GLY A 524 -22.56 4.18 -5.06
CA GLY A 524 -23.28 5.21 -4.31
C GLY A 524 -22.40 5.95 -3.30
N GLY A 525 -22.65 7.25 -3.16
CA GLY A 525 -21.98 8.12 -2.20
C GLY A 525 -22.85 8.56 -1.04
N HIS A 526 -22.35 9.53 -0.26
CA HIS A 526 -23.07 10.21 0.83
C HIS A 526 -24.32 11.01 0.35
N GLY A 527 -24.52 11.12 -0.95
CA GLY A 527 -25.70 11.79 -1.50
C GLY A 527 -27.04 11.06 -1.26
N PHE A 528 -27.01 9.80 -0.85
CA PHE A 528 -28.18 9.03 -0.45
C PHE A 528 -28.61 9.40 0.97
N ARG A 529 -29.92 9.29 1.29
CA ARG A 529 -30.47 9.64 2.61
C ARG A 529 -30.49 8.47 3.58
N SER A 530 -30.58 7.26 3.05
CA SER A 530 -30.71 6.04 3.83
C SER A 530 -30.18 4.83 3.08
N ARG A 531 -29.94 3.74 3.83
CA ARG A 531 -29.63 2.43 3.25
C ARG A 531 -30.75 1.93 2.33
N ALA A 532 -32.01 2.15 2.70
CA ALA A 532 -33.14 1.73 1.88
C ALA A 532 -33.14 2.41 0.52
N ASP A 533 -32.87 3.73 0.47
CA ASP A 533 -32.75 4.47 -0.80
C ASP A 533 -31.54 3.97 -1.61
N PHE A 534 -30.41 3.74 -0.95
CA PHE A 534 -29.21 3.21 -1.58
C PHE A 534 -29.50 1.89 -2.31
N ASP A 535 -30.14 0.93 -1.64
CA ASP A 535 -30.49 -0.36 -2.23
C ASP A 535 -31.58 -0.24 -3.30
N THR A 536 -32.58 0.62 -3.08
CA THR A 536 -33.73 0.83 -4.00
C THR A 536 -33.30 1.39 -5.35
N TYR A 537 -32.27 2.21 -5.39
CA TYR A 537 -31.82 2.85 -6.63
C TYR A 537 -30.65 2.13 -7.30
N LEU A 538 -29.67 1.66 -6.54
CA LEU A 538 -28.45 1.14 -7.15
C LEU A 538 -28.62 -0.26 -7.72
N GLN A 539 -29.29 -1.16 -7.02
CA GLN A 539 -29.49 -2.54 -7.46
C GLN A 539 -30.29 -2.62 -8.78
N PRO A 540 -31.46 -1.94 -8.93
CA PRO A 540 -32.20 -1.97 -10.19
C PRO A 540 -31.44 -1.33 -11.35
N LEU A 541 -30.71 -0.22 -11.11
CA LEU A 541 -29.90 0.41 -12.14
C LEU A 541 -28.76 -0.50 -12.62
N ALA A 542 -28.05 -1.13 -11.69
CA ALA A 542 -27.00 -2.10 -12.01
C ALA A 542 -27.57 -3.27 -12.83
N ALA A 543 -28.67 -3.86 -12.37
CA ALA A 543 -29.34 -4.94 -13.10
C ALA A 543 -29.83 -4.51 -14.48
N GLY A 544 -30.37 -3.28 -14.62
CA GLY A 544 -30.81 -2.71 -15.89
C GLY A 544 -29.66 -2.53 -16.89
N LEU A 545 -28.55 -1.93 -16.44
CA LEU A 545 -27.34 -1.77 -17.25
C LEU A 545 -26.74 -3.12 -17.66
N GLY A 546 -26.70 -4.09 -16.74
CA GLY A 546 -26.20 -5.44 -17.03
C GLY A 546 -27.02 -6.14 -18.12
N ARG A 547 -28.35 -6.06 -18.06
CA ARG A 547 -29.22 -6.61 -19.13
C ARG A 547 -29.02 -5.89 -20.47
N LEU A 548 -28.95 -4.56 -20.42
CA LEU A 548 -28.80 -3.74 -21.63
C LEU A 548 -27.47 -3.98 -22.35
N LEU A 549 -26.38 -4.13 -21.59
CA LEU A 549 -25.03 -4.21 -22.13
C LEU A 549 -24.48 -5.65 -22.21
N GLY A 550 -25.24 -6.64 -21.69
CA GLY A 550 -24.81 -8.05 -21.67
C GLY A 550 -23.59 -8.32 -20.78
N ALA A 551 -23.46 -7.57 -19.67
CA ALA A 551 -22.28 -7.56 -18.84
C ALA A 551 -22.57 -7.86 -17.35
N ASN A 552 -21.58 -8.38 -16.61
CA ASN A 552 -21.72 -8.59 -15.19
C ASN A 552 -21.65 -7.26 -14.42
N THR A 553 -22.46 -7.15 -13.38
CA THR A 553 -22.58 -5.89 -12.61
C THR A 553 -22.37 -6.11 -11.12
N LYS A 554 -21.79 -5.10 -10.46
CA LYS A 554 -21.73 -5.03 -8.98
C LYS A 554 -22.12 -3.62 -8.53
N VAL A 555 -22.73 -3.58 -7.33
CA VAL A 555 -22.95 -2.34 -6.59
C VAL A 555 -21.76 -2.09 -5.69
N ALA A 556 -21.37 -0.83 -5.55
CA ALA A 556 -20.25 -0.40 -4.73
C ALA A 556 -20.59 0.88 -3.95
N ALA A 557 -19.70 1.32 -3.08
CA ALA A 557 -19.92 2.49 -2.24
C ALA A 557 -18.66 3.35 -2.08
N SER A 558 -18.86 4.63 -1.82
CA SER A 558 -17.80 5.49 -1.30
C SER A 558 -17.53 5.20 0.17
N ARG A 559 -16.37 5.63 0.70
CA ARG A 559 -16.03 5.53 2.12
C ARG A 559 -17.13 6.11 3.02
N MET A 560 -17.62 7.31 2.70
CA MET A 560 -18.69 7.95 3.50
C MET A 560 -19.98 7.13 3.55
N ALA A 561 -20.39 6.53 2.43
CA ALA A 561 -21.58 5.67 2.41
C ALA A 561 -21.40 4.40 3.28
N VAL A 562 -20.18 3.89 3.41
CA VAL A 562 -19.85 2.79 4.33
C VAL A 562 -19.89 3.28 5.79
N GLU A 563 -19.31 4.44 6.09
CA GLU A 563 -19.33 5.06 7.42
C GLU A 563 -20.76 5.41 7.87
N ASP A 564 -21.63 5.82 6.93
CA ASP A 564 -23.07 6.04 7.17
C ASP A 564 -23.85 4.71 7.36
N GLY A 565 -23.19 3.55 7.21
CA GLY A 565 -23.80 2.23 7.40
C GLY A 565 -24.69 1.78 6.24
N PHE A 566 -24.58 2.36 5.04
CA PHE A 566 -25.36 1.96 3.88
C PHE A 566 -24.94 0.60 3.33
N THR A 567 -23.65 0.26 3.46
CA THR A 567 -23.11 -1.05 3.10
C THR A 567 -21.86 -1.37 3.93
N THR A 568 -21.25 -2.54 3.70
CA THR A 568 -20.04 -2.95 4.41
C THR A 568 -18.77 -2.50 3.67
N HIS A 569 -17.63 -2.53 4.36
CA HIS A 569 -16.32 -2.17 3.81
C HIS A 569 -15.92 -2.99 2.58
N ASP A 570 -16.45 -4.20 2.43
CA ASP A 570 -16.17 -5.07 1.27
C ASP A 570 -16.66 -4.48 -0.06
N TYR A 571 -17.59 -3.55 -0.02
CA TYR A 571 -18.10 -2.84 -1.19
C TYR A 571 -17.47 -1.45 -1.38
N GLN A 572 -16.52 -1.07 -0.53
CA GLN A 572 -15.91 0.24 -0.60
C GLN A 572 -14.94 0.35 -1.78
N VAL A 573 -15.12 1.39 -2.61
CA VAL A 573 -14.16 1.79 -3.65
C VAL A 573 -13.34 2.98 -3.17
N GLY A 574 -12.03 2.89 -3.36
CA GLY A 574 -11.11 3.98 -3.01
C GLY A 574 -9.76 3.47 -2.49
N GLN A 575 -8.94 4.40 -2.05
CA GLN A 575 -7.59 4.15 -1.55
C GLN A 575 -7.54 3.16 -0.38
N THR A 576 -8.52 3.24 0.53
CA THR A 576 -8.64 2.35 1.69
C THR A 576 -9.60 1.18 1.47
N GLY A 577 -10.23 1.10 0.30
CA GLY A 577 -11.12 0.03 -0.14
C GLY A 577 -10.53 -0.78 -1.29
N GLN A 578 -11.41 -1.22 -2.19
CA GLN A 578 -11.00 -1.92 -3.41
C GLN A 578 -10.73 -0.91 -4.53
N THR A 579 -9.70 -1.17 -5.33
CA THR A 579 -9.49 -0.49 -6.63
C THR A 579 -10.17 -1.32 -7.71
N VAL A 580 -10.95 -0.67 -8.57
CA VAL A 580 -11.73 -1.28 -9.64
C VAL A 580 -11.45 -0.58 -10.97
N GLN A 581 -11.49 -1.36 -12.06
CA GLN A 581 -11.33 -0.85 -13.43
C GLN A 581 -12.39 -1.47 -14.36
N PRO A 582 -13.68 -1.27 -14.05
CA PRO A 582 -14.74 -1.76 -14.94
C PRO A 582 -14.70 -1.03 -16.28
N ARG A 583 -15.31 -1.64 -17.30
CA ARG A 583 -15.58 -0.95 -18.56
C ARG A 583 -16.53 0.24 -18.36
N LEU A 584 -17.47 0.16 -17.39
CA LEU A 584 -18.36 1.25 -17.02
C LEU A 584 -18.41 1.44 -15.51
N TYR A 585 -18.07 2.63 -15.05
CA TYR A 585 -18.24 3.07 -13.68
C TYR A 585 -19.29 4.18 -13.58
N VAL A 586 -20.35 3.97 -12.79
CA VAL A 586 -21.40 4.96 -12.58
C VAL A 586 -21.32 5.47 -11.13
N ALA A 587 -20.91 6.73 -10.96
CA ALA A 587 -20.76 7.40 -9.67
C ALA A 587 -22.02 8.23 -9.34
N ILE A 588 -22.76 7.86 -8.31
CA ILE A 588 -24.04 8.49 -7.93
C ILE A 588 -23.93 9.12 -6.54
N GLY A 589 -24.09 10.44 -6.45
CA GLY A 589 -23.99 11.17 -5.18
C GLY A 589 -22.59 11.13 -4.54
N ILE A 590 -21.56 10.96 -5.36
CA ILE A 590 -20.15 10.94 -4.96
C ILE A 590 -19.52 12.30 -5.28
N SER A 591 -18.81 12.89 -4.30
CA SER A 591 -18.19 14.21 -4.45
C SER A 591 -16.95 14.22 -5.34
N GLY A 592 -16.27 13.09 -5.48
CA GLY A 592 -14.99 12.99 -6.20
C GLY A 592 -13.79 13.37 -5.34
N ALA A 593 -13.82 13.01 -4.06
CA ALA A 593 -12.63 13.06 -3.22
C ALA A 593 -11.52 12.20 -3.83
N VAL A 594 -10.27 12.66 -3.74
CA VAL A 594 -9.13 12.01 -4.40
C VAL A 594 -8.98 10.55 -3.97
N GLN A 595 -9.28 10.26 -2.70
CA GLN A 595 -9.24 8.91 -2.16
C GLN A 595 -10.21 7.95 -2.85
N HIS A 596 -11.37 8.44 -3.31
CA HIS A 596 -12.31 7.65 -4.10
C HIS A 596 -11.85 7.53 -5.55
N ILE A 597 -11.43 8.66 -6.13
CA ILE A 597 -10.97 8.73 -7.52
C ILE A 597 -9.83 7.76 -7.79
N THR A 598 -8.84 7.67 -6.90
CA THR A 598 -7.71 6.73 -7.05
C THR A 598 -8.14 5.26 -7.11
N GLY A 599 -9.34 4.95 -6.61
CA GLY A 599 -9.90 3.59 -6.66
C GLY A 599 -10.72 3.28 -7.92
N MET A 600 -11.06 4.30 -8.77
CA MET A 600 -11.95 4.07 -9.91
C MET A 600 -11.52 4.76 -11.21
N GLN A 601 -10.56 5.66 -11.18
CA GLN A 601 -10.14 6.45 -12.34
C GLN A 601 -9.62 5.61 -13.52
N GLY A 602 -9.24 4.36 -13.27
CA GLY A 602 -8.85 3.38 -14.29
C GLY A 602 -10.01 2.86 -15.15
N SER A 603 -11.26 3.17 -14.83
CA SER A 603 -12.43 2.73 -15.59
C SER A 603 -12.44 3.32 -17.01
N GLU A 604 -12.89 2.54 -17.99
CA GLU A 604 -12.88 2.96 -19.41
C GLU A 604 -13.90 4.10 -19.65
N ILE A 605 -15.12 3.94 -19.12
CA ILE A 605 -16.20 4.92 -19.19
C ILE A 605 -16.60 5.29 -17.75
N ILE A 606 -16.57 6.57 -17.44
CA ILE A 606 -16.99 7.09 -16.13
C ILE A 606 -18.20 8.00 -16.33
N VAL A 607 -19.28 7.68 -15.63
CA VAL A 607 -20.51 8.47 -15.59
C VAL A 607 -20.70 9.03 -14.20
N ALA A 608 -20.99 10.32 -14.07
CA ALA A 608 -21.22 10.98 -12.79
C ALA A 608 -22.62 11.59 -12.70
N ILE A 609 -23.29 11.36 -11.57
CA ILE A 609 -24.57 11.97 -11.23
C ILE A 609 -24.40 12.68 -9.88
N ASN A 610 -24.54 14.00 -9.88
CA ASN A 610 -24.41 14.79 -8.66
C ASN A 610 -25.28 16.05 -8.75
N LYS A 611 -25.86 16.47 -7.63
CA LYS A 611 -26.63 17.72 -7.55
C LYS A 611 -25.77 18.98 -7.60
N ASP A 612 -24.50 18.88 -7.17
CA ASP A 612 -23.55 19.98 -7.22
C ASP A 612 -22.82 20.00 -8.57
N PRO A 613 -23.05 21.02 -9.42
CA PRO A 613 -22.37 21.11 -10.71
C PRO A 613 -20.85 21.32 -10.60
N LYS A 614 -20.35 21.68 -9.41
CA LYS A 614 -18.93 21.88 -9.13
C LYS A 614 -18.26 20.65 -8.48
N ALA A 615 -19.01 19.56 -8.31
CA ALA A 615 -18.46 18.34 -7.72
C ALA A 615 -17.23 17.86 -8.51
N ARG A 616 -16.15 17.58 -7.81
CA ARG A 616 -14.86 17.17 -8.42
C ARG A 616 -14.97 15.91 -9.27
N ILE A 617 -15.97 15.05 -9.03
CA ILE A 617 -16.19 13.83 -9.80
C ILE A 617 -16.36 14.11 -11.30
N PHE A 618 -16.93 15.25 -11.68
CA PHE A 618 -17.13 15.64 -13.09
C PHE A 618 -15.80 15.90 -13.81
N ASN A 619 -14.71 16.23 -13.12
CA ASN A 619 -13.38 16.40 -13.73
C ASN A 619 -12.79 15.06 -14.23
N TYR A 620 -13.38 13.95 -13.81
CA TYR A 620 -12.91 12.59 -14.16
C TYR A 620 -13.93 11.81 -14.99
N ALA A 621 -15.16 12.35 -15.12
CA ALA A 621 -16.24 11.70 -15.84
C ALA A 621 -16.17 11.97 -17.34
N ASP A 622 -16.59 10.98 -18.14
CA ASP A 622 -16.84 11.14 -19.58
C ASP A 622 -18.21 11.77 -19.81
N PHE A 623 -19.21 11.34 -19.02
CA PHE A 623 -20.58 11.86 -19.07
C PHE A 623 -21.06 12.27 -17.68
N GLY A 624 -21.86 13.34 -17.61
CA GLY A 624 -22.39 13.84 -16.36
C GLY A 624 -23.85 14.27 -16.44
N ILE A 625 -24.60 13.99 -15.37
CA ILE A 625 -25.92 14.63 -15.13
C ILE A 625 -25.84 15.43 -13.84
N VAL A 626 -26.16 16.72 -13.94
CA VAL A 626 -26.39 17.56 -12.75
C VAL A 626 -27.85 17.44 -12.36
N GLY A 627 -28.14 16.79 -11.25
CA GLY A 627 -29.50 16.57 -10.78
C GLY A 627 -29.59 15.82 -9.47
N ASP A 628 -30.77 15.76 -8.92
CA ASP A 628 -31.09 15.05 -7.70
C ASP A 628 -31.22 13.55 -7.97
N ILE A 629 -30.68 12.72 -7.08
CA ILE A 629 -30.68 11.25 -7.18
C ILE A 629 -32.12 10.73 -7.34
N GLU A 630 -33.05 11.26 -6.52
CA GLU A 630 -34.46 10.83 -6.48
C GLU A 630 -35.20 11.09 -7.79
N THR A 631 -34.72 12.03 -8.59
CA THR A 631 -35.33 12.35 -9.90
C THR A 631 -34.60 11.63 -11.03
N VAL A 632 -33.26 11.71 -11.05
CA VAL A 632 -32.43 11.24 -12.17
C VAL A 632 -32.37 9.71 -12.23
N VAL A 633 -32.17 9.04 -11.08
CA VAL A 633 -31.92 7.60 -11.08
C VAL A 633 -33.13 6.76 -11.46
N PRO A 634 -34.37 7.07 -11.01
CA PRO A 634 -35.57 6.39 -11.52
C PRO A 634 -35.77 6.52 -13.04
N ASP A 635 -35.43 7.69 -13.61
CA ASP A 635 -35.51 7.90 -15.05
C ASP A 635 -34.46 7.06 -15.80
N LEU A 636 -33.26 6.96 -15.28
CA LEU A 636 -32.23 6.08 -15.82
C LEU A 636 -32.64 4.59 -15.76
N ILE A 637 -33.23 4.15 -14.65
CA ILE A 637 -33.74 2.77 -14.52
C ILE A 637 -34.80 2.52 -15.63
N ARG A 638 -35.77 3.42 -15.80
CA ARG A 638 -36.78 3.30 -16.87
C ARG A 638 -36.15 3.26 -18.26
N ALA A 639 -35.14 4.10 -18.50
CA ALA A 639 -34.43 4.13 -19.77
C ALA A 639 -33.69 2.82 -20.07
N THR A 640 -33.14 2.14 -19.05
CA THR A 640 -32.50 0.80 -19.23
C THR A 640 -33.52 -0.30 -19.57
N GLU A 641 -34.81 -0.10 -19.27
CA GLU A 641 -35.90 -1.05 -19.57
C GLU A 641 -36.56 -0.81 -20.93
N GLY A 642 -36.13 0.19 -21.70
CA GLY A 642 -36.73 0.58 -22.97
C GLY A 642 -38.14 1.19 -22.82
N LYS A 643 -38.48 1.69 -21.62
CA LYS A 643 -39.77 2.29 -21.27
C LYS A 643 -39.69 3.82 -21.13
N ALA A 644 -38.79 4.46 -21.87
CA ALA A 644 -38.62 5.91 -21.85
C ALA A 644 -39.58 6.64 -22.80
#